data_b1c39ca1348cc401fd78e9d89668e9e6
#
_entry.id   b1c39ca1348cc401fd78e9d89668e9e6
#
_cell.length_a   1.000
_cell.length_b   1.000
_cell.length_c   1.000
_cell.angle_alpha   90.00
_cell.angle_beta   90.00
_cell.angle_gamma   90.00
#
_symmetry.space_group_name_H-M   'P 1'
#
loop_
_entity.id
_entity.type
_entity.pdbx_description
1 polymer ?
#
loop_
_entity_poly.entity_id
_entity_poly.type
_entity_poly.pdbx_seq_one_letter_code
_entity_poly.pdbx_strand_id
1 'polypeptide(L)'
;MTTGLRQDRDRDGAAQPQRFVISFAGFNRPWAVWIAHRLEEHGHRVALARWDPQSTPGLAPALDDLARSGSRVLLILSERYFSAGTHTDEEWNTALRTVADAHPDRFAAVCLTDAPLPSAVAVLEKTDLWGLDAYEAEYRVLRRLELPTDRIGAETGRRGPRFPNDPPEIWGRVPRRNPRFTGRNDVIGRLRAALTDAPPGASTVTLLGLSGVGKTQVATEYAYRFASEYDVVWWVPAEDRPTLRERLADLAPAMGLPRGAGSYGEQIRAVLEALRRGSPYSRWLVVFDGCDNPDDLTDLLPSGAGDVIITSRNREWASRHTSLLEVPLYARPESITFIRRRARRLTGEEADQLAEALEDYPLALDQTAGWLADSPLTVGDYLALLQRRLDSREAVTVSDDYPLPFPTALAILLNNVRENFPDALALLRLFVFFAPGPVPLRLLREFPAADVPEQLAGLINDQIRWNAALNKLVQFSVVRLEYSDLSVEEGGGGLETVQLHRMVHGIVRENLCEEEAEPLSRAVRQVLAAADPGRPSDSRLWPRYAELIPHLESAGVLTSSNPRIQTFLLHCLRYLILAGEYRTCLRLAEQTDAVWRTMLGDDHDQVRELSYHYGGALRMLGHFKRAETLAKSVADRLLAERGDRDLETLRATSTYAGVLLSTAKFGQARELLEHAFARYRELLGEDDSTTLNAENNVAVALRLLGRYQEAYDTDLDTLRRRERVLRVRHIATLSSGIGCAMGLRLMGRYREALARQEQGLKLNSQVLGPNHPQTLRAEHNLGMCLRRSGDIPGAGARLRSVLERSTRVFGAEFPWTLMVASDYATYLREYGDIGEARRISEEVVRGYQTQLGLAHPYSIGTVGNLGLVLRAQGERVEALNLAEQALVGMRGAVGDRHPWTLGCALNATGHRNITGHFEDAVSLSRETLRGCEQVLGPDHPMTLSAQIALAADLRSVREDTEAQKHEDAGLKALTRTLGPQHVHTVSARQQNRPYWDFEPQP
;
A
#
# COMPACT_ATOMS: atom_id res chain seq x y z
N MET A 1 -65.11 -30.81 48.97
CA MET A 1 -66.10 -29.84 48.50
C MET A 1 -65.44 -28.80 47.74
N THR A 2 -65.74 -28.71 46.44
CA THR A 2 -65.71 -27.62 45.47
C THR A 2 -64.36 -26.97 45.24
N THR A 3 -63.52 -27.47 44.40
CA THR A 3 -63.34 -27.19 42.95
C THR A 3 -63.48 -25.71 42.52
N GLY A 4 -62.38 -25.10 42.16
CA GLY A 4 -62.34 -23.88 41.44
C GLY A 4 -61.25 -23.98 40.35
N LEU A 5 -61.64 -24.39 39.17
CA LEU A 5 -60.85 -24.31 37.95
C LEU A 5 -60.62 -22.87 37.59
N ARG A 6 -59.37 -22.43 37.58
CA ARG A 6 -58.94 -21.23 36.87
C ARG A 6 -58.46 -21.68 35.48
N GLN A 7 -59.19 -21.23 34.48
CA GLN A 7 -58.80 -21.28 33.06
C GLN A 7 -57.52 -20.50 32.85
N ASP A 8 -56.49 -21.17 32.39
CA ASP A 8 -55.35 -20.60 31.68
C ASP A 8 -55.87 -19.98 30.38
N ARG A 9 -55.83 -18.63 30.32
CA ARG A 9 -56.03 -17.92 29.07
C ARG A 9 -54.67 -17.74 28.43
N ASP A 10 -54.53 -18.41 27.31
CA ASP A 10 -53.70 -18.13 26.13
C ASP A 10 -52.59 -17.10 26.28
N ARG A 11 -51.37 -17.58 26.42
CA ARG A 11 -50.17 -17.03 25.92
C ARG A 11 -49.83 -17.84 24.67
N ASP A 12 -50.14 -17.32 23.47
CA ASP A 12 -49.48 -17.60 22.23
C ASP A 12 -50.15 -16.85 21.06
N GLY A 13 -49.75 -15.57 20.93
CA GLY A 13 -49.99 -14.75 19.75
C GLY A 13 -48.72 -14.65 18.88
N ALA A 14 -47.88 -15.70 18.83
CA ALA A 14 -46.77 -15.73 17.90
C ALA A 14 -47.32 -16.14 16.51
N ALA A 15 -47.37 -15.19 15.58
CA ALA A 15 -47.69 -15.42 14.17
C ALA A 15 -46.81 -16.58 13.62
N GLN A 16 -47.40 -17.54 12.94
CA GLN A 16 -46.64 -18.66 12.35
C GLN A 16 -45.61 -18.14 11.34
N PRO A 17 -44.38 -18.68 11.31
CA PRO A 17 -43.35 -18.28 10.37
C PRO A 17 -43.84 -18.39 8.93
N GLN A 18 -43.93 -17.25 8.23
CA GLN A 18 -44.28 -17.20 6.81
C GLN A 18 -43.00 -17.25 5.95
N ARG A 19 -43.17 -17.69 4.69
CA ARG A 19 -42.10 -17.66 3.69
C ARG A 19 -42.36 -16.55 2.68
N PHE A 20 -41.33 -15.72 2.43
CA PHE A 20 -41.37 -14.65 1.45
C PHE A 20 -40.34 -14.86 0.38
N VAL A 21 -40.68 -14.45 -0.85
CA VAL A 21 -39.70 -14.25 -1.93
C VAL A 21 -39.70 -12.77 -2.27
N ILE A 22 -38.56 -12.14 -2.19
CA ILE A 22 -38.36 -10.71 -2.57
C ILE A 22 -37.77 -10.67 -3.95
N SER A 23 -38.57 -10.18 -4.92
CA SER A 23 -38.09 -9.95 -6.29
C SER A 23 -37.65 -8.51 -6.47
N PHE A 24 -36.44 -8.30 -7.01
CA PHE A 24 -35.83 -6.98 -7.12
C PHE A 24 -34.94 -6.85 -8.37
N ALA A 25 -34.91 -5.67 -8.99
CA ALA A 25 -33.88 -5.34 -9.97
C ALA A 25 -32.51 -5.24 -9.26
N GLY A 26 -31.41 -5.63 -9.91
CA GLY A 26 -30.09 -5.66 -9.32
C GLY A 26 -29.67 -4.39 -8.60
N PHE A 27 -30.14 -3.23 -9.07
CA PHE A 27 -29.91 -1.92 -8.45
C PHE A 27 -30.63 -1.73 -7.09
N ASN A 28 -31.70 -2.48 -6.82
CA ASN A 28 -32.50 -2.39 -5.61
C ASN A 28 -32.13 -3.44 -4.57
N ARG A 29 -31.01 -4.12 -4.77
CA ARG A 29 -30.50 -5.15 -3.84
C ARG A 29 -30.37 -4.65 -2.39
N PRO A 30 -29.90 -3.44 -2.10
CA PRO A 30 -29.85 -2.93 -0.72
C PRO A 30 -31.20 -2.93 -0.04
N TRP A 31 -32.25 -2.50 -0.72
CA TRP A 31 -33.61 -2.55 -0.24
C TRP A 31 -34.08 -3.98 0.00
N ALA A 32 -33.80 -4.88 -0.94
CA ALA A 32 -34.15 -6.29 -0.80
C ALA A 32 -33.47 -6.94 0.41
N VAL A 33 -32.19 -6.67 0.61
CA VAL A 33 -31.42 -7.20 1.76
C VAL A 33 -31.88 -6.59 3.07
N TRP A 34 -32.18 -5.28 3.11
CA TRP A 34 -32.69 -4.61 4.30
C TRP A 34 -34.09 -5.14 4.70
N ILE A 35 -35.02 -5.21 3.75
CA ILE A 35 -36.37 -5.75 3.99
C ILE A 35 -36.31 -7.21 4.40
N ALA A 36 -35.47 -8.02 3.75
CA ALA A 36 -35.27 -9.41 4.12
C ALA A 36 -34.82 -9.55 5.58
N HIS A 37 -33.81 -8.79 5.97
CA HIS A 37 -33.31 -8.81 7.34
C HIS A 37 -34.37 -8.42 8.36
N ARG A 38 -35.18 -7.36 8.08
CA ARG A 38 -36.28 -6.96 8.95
C ARG A 38 -37.32 -8.07 9.07
N LEU A 39 -37.70 -8.70 7.99
CA LEU A 39 -38.66 -9.84 8.03
C LEU A 39 -38.09 -11.04 8.78
N GLU A 40 -36.81 -11.32 8.67
CA GLU A 40 -36.12 -12.38 9.41
C GLU A 40 -36.06 -12.08 10.93
N GLU A 41 -35.88 -10.83 11.32
CA GLU A 41 -35.95 -10.39 12.73
C GLU A 41 -37.35 -10.58 13.32
N HIS A 42 -38.38 -10.46 12.49
CA HIS A 42 -39.77 -10.81 12.87
C HIS A 42 -40.08 -12.31 12.83
N GLY A 43 -39.09 -13.15 12.57
CA GLY A 43 -39.22 -14.63 12.62
C GLY A 43 -39.72 -15.28 11.34
N HIS A 44 -39.70 -14.57 10.22
CA HIS A 44 -40.08 -15.09 8.90
C HIS A 44 -38.86 -15.64 8.13
N ARG A 45 -39.10 -16.38 7.05
CA ARG A 45 -38.04 -16.89 6.15
C ARG A 45 -38.11 -16.16 4.82
N VAL A 46 -36.99 -15.65 4.34
CA VAL A 46 -36.91 -14.84 3.12
C VAL A 46 -35.94 -15.44 2.11
N ALA A 47 -36.36 -15.48 0.85
CA ALA A 47 -35.52 -15.80 -0.29
C ALA A 47 -35.44 -14.57 -1.20
N LEU A 48 -34.22 -14.24 -1.68
CA LEU A 48 -33.98 -13.13 -2.57
C LEU A 48 -33.94 -13.63 -4.02
N ALA A 49 -34.81 -13.10 -4.87
CA ALA A 49 -34.89 -13.41 -6.29
C ALA A 49 -34.50 -12.18 -7.13
N ARG A 50 -33.34 -12.21 -7.77
CA ARG A 50 -32.94 -11.15 -8.71
C ARG A 50 -33.80 -11.23 -9.96
N TRP A 51 -34.45 -10.13 -10.28
CA TRP A 51 -35.26 -10.04 -11.50
C TRP A 51 -34.36 -9.88 -12.73
N ASP A 52 -34.35 -10.89 -13.60
CA ASP A 52 -33.64 -10.87 -14.89
C ASP A 52 -34.51 -11.50 -15.99
N PRO A 53 -35.35 -10.69 -16.64
CA PRO A 53 -36.28 -11.18 -17.64
C PRO A 53 -35.63 -11.67 -18.95
N GLN A 54 -34.32 -11.51 -19.12
CA GLN A 54 -33.61 -12.01 -20.34
C GLN A 54 -33.39 -13.53 -20.27
N SER A 55 -33.45 -14.11 -19.10
CA SER A 55 -33.22 -15.55 -18.89
C SER A 55 -34.48 -16.42 -19.00
N THR A 56 -35.69 -15.80 -19.14
CA THR A 56 -36.97 -16.51 -19.11
C THR A 56 -37.82 -16.15 -20.33
N PRO A 57 -38.44 -17.10 -21.05
CA PRO A 57 -39.27 -16.82 -22.23
C PRO A 57 -40.60 -16.22 -21.80
N GLY A 58 -40.69 -14.90 -21.70
CA GLY A 58 -41.89 -14.11 -21.45
C GLY A 58 -42.12 -13.68 -20.00
N LEU A 59 -42.75 -12.50 -19.83
CA LEU A 59 -42.98 -11.86 -18.52
C LEU A 59 -43.94 -12.62 -17.63
N ALA A 60 -45.08 -13.04 -18.19
CA ALA A 60 -46.14 -13.73 -17.41
C ALA A 60 -45.68 -15.10 -16.86
N PRO A 61 -45.00 -15.97 -17.62
CA PRO A 61 -44.35 -17.16 -17.08
C PRO A 61 -43.36 -16.92 -15.98
N ALA A 62 -42.49 -15.89 -16.12
CA ALA A 62 -41.48 -15.55 -15.13
C ALA A 62 -42.10 -15.11 -13.79
N LEU A 63 -43.14 -14.28 -13.84
CA LEU A 63 -43.89 -13.88 -12.64
C LEU A 63 -44.69 -15.04 -12.03
N ASP A 64 -45.25 -15.92 -12.85
CA ASP A 64 -45.97 -17.12 -12.40
C ASP A 64 -45.03 -18.13 -11.70
N ASP A 65 -43.80 -18.27 -12.19
CA ASP A 65 -42.80 -19.12 -11.52
C ASP A 65 -42.44 -18.61 -10.11
N LEU A 66 -42.37 -17.29 -9.92
CA LEU A 66 -42.23 -16.71 -8.58
C LEU A 66 -43.41 -17.06 -7.68
N ALA A 67 -44.63 -16.99 -8.18
CA ALA A 67 -45.85 -17.32 -7.44
C ALA A 67 -45.95 -18.80 -7.08
N ARG A 68 -45.49 -19.71 -7.93
CA ARG A 68 -45.53 -21.18 -7.72
C ARG A 68 -44.57 -21.66 -6.63
N SER A 69 -43.62 -20.82 -6.20
CA SER A 69 -42.70 -21.18 -5.10
C SER A 69 -43.40 -21.50 -3.74
N GLY A 70 -44.70 -21.33 -3.66
CA GLY A 70 -45.48 -21.55 -2.45
C GLY A 70 -45.37 -20.47 -1.38
N SER A 71 -44.69 -19.39 -1.69
CA SER A 71 -44.35 -18.26 -0.81
C SER A 71 -45.15 -17.00 -1.19
N ARG A 72 -45.30 -16.04 -0.27
CA ARG A 72 -45.75 -14.68 -0.65
C ARG A 72 -44.61 -13.95 -1.38
N VAL A 73 -44.93 -13.25 -2.45
CA VAL A 73 -43.94 -12.55 -3.30
C VAL A 73 -44.03 -11.05 -3.04
N LEU A 74 -42.92 -10.45 -2.63
CA LEU A 74 -42.80 -9.01 -2.51
C LEU A 74 -41.97 -8.46 -3.69
N LEU A 75 -42.61 -7.65 -4.51
CA LEU A 75 -41.98 -6.99 -5.65
C LEU A 75 -41.42 -5.61 -5.22
N ILE A 76 -40.12 -5.41 -5.41
CA ILE A 76 -39.49 -4.10 -5.19
C ILE A 76 -39.47 -3.35 -6.52
N LEU A 77 -40.42 -2.45 -6.70
CA LEU A 77 -40.69 -1.76 -7.95
C LEU A 77 -39.91 -0.42 -8.02
N SER A 78 -39.28 -0.21 -9.15
CA SER A 78 -38.61 1.02 -9.54
C SER A 78 -38.62 1.14 -11.05
N GLU A 79 -38.27 2.29 -11.63
CA GLU A 79 -38.11 2.43 -13.08
C GLU A 79 -37.25 1.33 -13.69
N ARG A 80 -36.22 0.87 -12.94
CA ARG A 80 -35.27 -0.15 -13.37
C ARG A 80 -35.81 -1.58 -13.34
N TYR A 81 -36.83 -1.82 -12.56
CA TYR A 81 -37.50 -3.13 -12.54
C TYR A 81 -38.19 -3.37 -13.88
N PHE A 82 -38.80 -2.32 -14.44
CA PHE A 82 -39.53 -2.35 -15.70
C PHE A 82 -38.64 -2.16 -16.92
N SER A 83 -37.50 -1.47 -16.78
CA SER A 83 -36.53 -1.27 -17.86
C SER A 83 -35.53 -2.43 -18.02
N ALA A 84 -35.62 -3.45 -17.18
CA ALA A 84 -34.81 -4.66 -17.33
C ALA A 84 -35.42 -5.51 -18.48
N GLY A 85 -34.80 -5.54 -19.64
CA GLY A 85 -35.28 -6.20 -20.86
C GLY A 85 -35.90 -5.25 -21.90
N THR A 86 -36.42 -5.83 -22.97
CA THR A 86 -37.00 -5.11 -24.14
C THR A 86 -38.52 -5.05 -24.11
N HIS A 87 -39.14 -5.14 -22.96
CA HIS A 87 -40.58 -5.23 -22.79
C HIS A 87 -41.24 -3.86 -22.73
N THR A 88 -42.40 -3.74 -23.41
CA THR A 88 -43.22 -2.51 -23.46
C THR A 88 -44.12 -2.40 -22.21
N ASP A 89 -44.62 -1.21 -21.91
CA ASP A 89 -45.56 -0.97 -20.82
C ASP A 89 -46.86 -1.79 -21.04
N GLU A 90 -47.24 -2.08 -22.26
CA GLU A 90 -48.44 -2.84 -22.59
C GLU A 90 -48.26 -4.35 -22.28
N GLU A 91 -47.05 -4.88 -22.55
CA GLU A 91 -46.67 -6.26 -22.16
C GLU A 91 -46.62 -6.41 -20.65
N TRP A 92 -46.08 -5.44 -19.96
CA TRP A 92 -46.04 -5.39 -18.50
C TRP A 92 -47.45 -5.32 -17.91
N ASN A 93 -48.32 -4.46 -18.42
CA ASN A 93 -49.70 -4.32 -17.99
C ASN A 93 -50.49 -5.64 -18.16
N THR A 94 -50.31 -6.31 -19.28
CA THR A 94 -50.93 -7.60 -19.56
C THR A 94 -50.42 -8.70 -18.62
N ALA A 95 -49.10 -8.82 -18.42
CA ALA A 95 -48.49 -9.81 -17.59
C ALA A 95 -48.88 -9.66 -16.11
N LEU A 96 -48.85 -8.44 -15.58
CA LEU A 96 -49.20 -8.15 -14.18
C LEU A 96 -50.67 -8.45 -13.89
N ARG A 97 -51.60 -8.08 -14.79
CA ARG A 97 -53.01 -8.42 -14.64
C ARG A 97 -53.22 -9.93 -14.67
N THR A 98 -52.64 -10.61 -15.65
CA THR A 98 -52.77 -12.09 -15.78
C THR A 98 -52.33 -12.82 -14.52
N VAL A 99 -51.24 -12.44 -13.94
CA VAL A 99 -50.65 -13.11 -12.76
C VAL A 99 -51.36 -12.67 -11.48
N ALA A 100 -51.77 -11.42 -11.35
CA ALA A 100 -52.57 -10.97 -10.19
C ALA A 100 -53.95 -11.68 -10.14
N ASP A 101 -54.61 -11.82 -11.29
CA ASP A 101 -55.88 -12.55 -11.39
C ASP A 101 -55.74 -14.06 -11.07
N ALA A 102 -54.60 -14.66 -11.45
CA ALA A 102 -54.33 -16.08 -11.16
C ALA A 102 -53.92 -16.34 -9.70
N HIS A 103 -53.34 -15.36 -9.02
CA HIS A 103 -52.78 -15.46 -7.67
C HIS A 103 -53.10 -14.21 -6.80
N PRO A 104 -54.38 -13.94 -6.47
CA PRO A 104 -54.85 -12.65 -5.93
C PRO A 104 -54.20 -12.24 -4.61
N ASP A 105 -53.82 -13.17 -3.74
CA ASP A 105 -53.28 -12.86 -2.40
C ASP A 105 -51.78 -13.13 -2.25
N ARG A 106 -51.11 -13.47 -3.33
CA ARG A 106 -49.70 -13.84 -3.27
C ARG A 106 -48.73 -12.72 -3.52
N PHE A 107 -49.13 -11.68 -4.24
CA PHE A 107 -48.26 -10.56 -4.58
C PHE A 107 -48.50 -9.34 -3.70
N ALA A 108 -47.43 -8.79 -3.21
CA ALA A 108 -47.38 -7.46 -2.61
C ALA A 108 -46.33 -6.63 -3.30
N ALA A 109 -46.51 -5.33 -3.36
CA ALA A 109 -45.53 -4.45 -4.01
C ALA A 109 -45.12 -3.29 -3.10
N VAL A 110 -43.82 -2.97 -3.12
CA VAL A 110 -43.28 -1.74 -2.56
C VAL A 110 -42.65 -0.91 -3.68
N CYS A 111 -42.84 0.39 -3.66
CA CYS A 111 -42.40 1.32 -4.70
C CYS A 111 -41.27 2.22 -4.17
N LEU A 112 -40.17 2.30 -4.91
CA LEU A 112 -38.98 3.09 -4.57
C LEU A 112 -38.82 4.38 -5.40
N THR A 113 -39.82 4.72 -6.23
CA THR A 113 -39.74 5.89 -7.14
C THR A 113 -41.04 6.64 -7.17
N ASP A 114 -40.97 7.95 -7.41
CA ASP A 114 -42.12 8.82 -7.70
C ASP A 114 -42.43 8.92 -9.21
N ALA A 115 -41.60 8.30 -10.04
CA ALA A 115 -41.78 8.28 -11.48
C ALA A 115 -43.03 7.45 -11.89
N PRO A 116 -43.67 7.79 -13.01
CA PRO A 116 -44.78 7.01 -13.55
C PRO A 116 -44.38 5.55 -13.83
N LEU A 117 -45.14 4.59 -13.31
CA LEU A 117 -44.99 3.17 -13.53
C LEU A 117 -46.11 2.64 -14.43
N PRO A 118 -45.97 1.46 -15.05
CA PRO A 118 -47.03 0.82 -15.81
C PRO A 118 -48.37 0.81 -15.04
N SER A 119 -49.49 1.15 -15.67
CA SER A 119 -50.78 1.36 -14.98
C SER A 119 -51.29 0.15 -14.21
N ALA A 120 -50.95 -1.06 -14.65
CA ALA A 120 -51.32 -2.32 -13.97
C ALA A 120 -50.66 -2.52 -12.60
N VAL A 121 -49.65 -1.75 -12.24
CA VAL A 121 -49.07 -1.79 -10.89
C VAL A 121 -50.11 -1.43 -9.82
N ALA A 122 -51.15 -0.68 -10.17
CA ALA A 122 -52.26 -0.34 -9.27
C ALA A 122 -53.01 -1.58 -8.80
N VAL A 123 -53.03 -2.69 -9.58
CA VAL A 123 -53.69 -3.96 -9.21
C VAL A 123 -52.97 -4.66 -8.06
N LEU A 124 -51.67 -4.37 -7.83
CA LEU A 124 -50.86 -5.00 -6.78
C LEU A 124 -50.95 -4.31 -5.42
N GLU A 125 -51.79 -3.29 -5.25
CA GLU A 125 -51.93 -2.53 -4.01
C GLU A 125 -50.57 -2.10 -3.44
N LYS A 126 -49.79 -1.32 -4.20
CA LYS A 126 -48.43 -0.90 -3.88
C LYS A 126 -48.40 -0.02 -2.63
N THR A 127 -47.27 -0.11 -1.91
CA THR A 127 -46.90 0.82 -0.83
C THR A 127 -45.65 1.61 -1.22
N ASP A 128 -45.70 2.93 -1.12
CA ASP A 128 -44.58 3.80 -1.45
C ASP A 128 -43.58 3.91 -0.29
N LEU A 129 -42.31 3.61 -0.57
CA LEU A 129 -41.20 3.72 0.40
C LEU A 129 -40.24 4.90 0.06
N TRP A 130 -40.53 5.62 -1.03
CA TRP A 130 -39.71 6.73 -1.47
C TRP A 130 -39.71 7.88 -0.44
N GLY A 131 -38.49 8.42 -0.11
CA GLY A 131 -38.33 9.53 0.81
C GLY A 131 -38.61 9.27 2.28
N LEU A 132 -38.84 8.00 2.68
CA LEU A 132 -39.11 7.64 4.07
C LEU A 132 -37.79 7.40 4.85
N ASP A 133 -37.89 7.50 6.19
CA ASP A 133 -36.86 7.00 7.11
C ASP A 133 -37.03 5.49 7.36
N ALA A 134 -36.08 4.90 8.08
CA ALA A 134 -36.04 3.46 8.34
C ALA A 134 -37.27 2.96 9.11
N TYR A 135 -37.74 3.73 10.11
CA TYR A 135 -38.88 3.35 10.96
C TYR A 135 -40.17 3.32 10.15
N GLU A 136 -40.47 4.39 9.43
CA GLU A 136 -41.67 4.51 8.61
C GLU A 136 -41.67 3.51 7.43
N ALA A 137 -40.48 3.27 6.83
CA ALA A 137 -40.36 2.27 5.78
C ALA A 137 -40.64 0.85 6.30
N GLU A 138 -40.08 0.45 7.45
CA GLU A 138 -40.38 -0.83 8.11
C GLU A 138 -41.85 -0.96 8.45
N TYR A 139 -42.42 0.07 9.06
CA TYR A 139 -43.84 0.11 9.39
C TYR A 139 -44.72 -0.13 8.17
N ARG A 140 -44.46 0.54 7.05
CA ARG A 140 -45.23 0.38 5.81
C ARG A 140 -45.07 -1.00 5.18
N VAL A 141 -43.85 -1.56 5.19
CA VAL A 141 -43.60 -2.90 4.68
C VAL A 141 -44.38 -3.95 5.49
N LEU A 142 -44.27 -3.92 6.83
CA LEU A 142 -44.96 -4.85 7.70
C LEU A 142 -46.48 -4.71 7.56
N ARG A 143 -47.02 -3.49 7.55
CA ARG A 143 -48.41 -3.21 7.33
C ARG A 143 -48.92 -3.74 5.98
N ARG A 144 -48.12 -3.55 4.91
CA ARG A 144 -48.46 -4.06 3.55
C ARG A 144 -48.49 -5.57 3.51
N LEU A 145 -47.65 -6.23 4.29
CA LEU A 145 -47.61 -7.68 4.41
C LEU A 145 -48.59 -8.24 5.49
N GLU A 146 -49.40 -7.38 6.10
CA GLU A 146 -50.35 -7.74 7.17
C GLU A 146 -49.67 -8.40 8.39
N LEU A 147 -48.44 -7.95 8.69
CA LEU A 147 -47.63 -8.46 9.81
C LEU A 147 -47.76 -7.55 11.03
N PRO A 148 -47.51 -8.08 12.26
CA PRO A 148 -47.56 -7.30 13.49
C PRO A 148 -46.49 -6.17 13.47
N THR A 149 -46.85 -4.98 13.92
CA THR A 149 -45.99 -3.77 13.93
C THR A 149 -45.55 -3.39 15.35
N ASP A 150 -45.81 -4.21 16.33
CA ASP A 150 -45.55 -3.94 17.76
C ASP A 150 -44.04 -4.06 18.17
N ARG A 151 -43.20 -4.58 17.28
CA ARG A 151 -41.77 -4.81 17.51
C ARG A 151 -40.83 -3.92 16.69
N ILE A 152 -41.33 -2.89 16.04
CA ILE A 152 -40.52 -1.97 15.23
C ILE A 152 -39.56 -1.21 16.14
N GLY A 153 -38.28 -1.18 15.78
CA GLY A 153 -37.26 -0.44 16.52
C GLY A 153 -36.65 -1.17 17.73
N ALA A 154 -37.01 -2.43 17.99
CA ALA A 154 -36.30 -3.23 18.98
C ALA A 154 -34.88 -3.59 18.45
N GLU A 155 -33.84 -2.95 19.00
CA GLU A 155 -32.45 -3.30 18.72
C GLU A 155 -32.15 -4.73 19.21
N THR A 156 -32.23 -5.69 18.32
CA THR A 156 -31.59 -6.98 18.53
C THR A 156 -30.12 -6.81 18.21
N GLY A 157 -29.25 -6.81 19.18
CA GLY A 157 -27.82 -6.46 19.17
C GLY A 157 -26.91 -7.10 18.06
N ARG A 158 -27.47 -7.48 16.91
CA ARG A 158 -26.78 -7.79 15.68
C ARG A 158 -26.82 -6.61 14.73
N ARG A 159 -25.66 -6.11 14.32
CA ARG A 159 -25.55 -5.13 13.24
C ARG A 159 -26.18 -5.68 11.96
N GLY A 160 -27.44 -5.33 11.70
CA GLY A 160 -28.11 -5.61 10.45
C GLY A 160 -27.60 -4.76 9.26
N PRO A 161 -28.11 -5.05 8.05
CA PRO A 161 -27.85 -4.18 6.89
C PRO A 161 -28.40 -2.78 7.16
N ARG A 162 -27.63 -1.76 6.78
CA ARG A 162 -28.00 -0.37 6.94
C ARG A 162 -29.25 -0.03 6.12
N PHE A 163 -29.99 0.95 6.57
CA PHE A 163 -31.10 1.47 5.79
C PHE A 163 -30.58 2.07 4.47
N PRO A 164 -31.17 1.72 3.32
CA PRO A 164 -30.60 2.03 2.02
C PRO A 164 -30.46 3.52 1.69
N ASN A 165 -31.24 4.40 2.32
CA ASN A 165 -31.17 5.84 2.12
C ASN A 165 -30.15 6.54 3.04
N ASP A 166 -29.56 5.84 4.01
CA ASP A 166 -28.54 6.41 4.86
C ASP A 166 -27.21 6.57 4.13
N PRO A 167 -26.45 7.66 4.34
CA PRO A 167 -25.12 7.79 3.76
C PRO A 167 -24.14 6.79 4.35
N PRO A 168 -23.02 6.45 3.64
CA PRO A 168 -21.93 5.65 4.20
C PRO A 168 -21.41 6.24 5.52
N GLU A 169 -21.01 5.38 6.48
CA GLU A 169 -20.39 5.86 7.72
C GLU A 169 -19.08 6.59 7.43
N ILE A 170 -18.34 6.14 6.40
CA ILE A 170 -17.12 6.78 5.92
C ILE A 170 -17.30 7.13 4.45
N TRP A 171 -17.32 8.42 4.15
CA TRP A 171 -17.35 8.98 2.81
C TRP A 171 -16.10 9.82 2.61
N GLY A 172 -15.04 9.20 2.11
CA GLY A 172 -13.72 9.82 2.07
C GLY A 172 -13.27 10.29 0.70
N ARG A 173 -13.11 11.60 0.54
CA ARG A 173 -12.49 12.25 -0.63
C ARG A 173 -13.11 11.92 -1.99
N VAL A 174 -14.33 11.42 -2.01
CA VAL A 174 -15.04 11.16 -3.26
C VAL A 174 -15.28 12.49 -3.97
N PRO A 175 -14.90 12.62 -5.25
CA PRO A 175 -15.14 13.85 -6.00
C PRO A 175 -16.61 14.24 -5.98
N ARG A 176 -16.92 15.55 -6.01
CA ARG A 176 -18.31 16.02 -6.05
C ARG A 176 -19.06 15.43 -7.24
N ARG A 177 -20.27 14.98 -7.00
CA ARG A 177 -21.12 14.44 -8.05
C ARG A 177 -21.35 15.47 -9.14
N ASN A 178 -21.16 15.06 -10.39
CA ASN A 178 -21.42 15.92 -11.54
C ASN A 178 -22.94 16.03 -11.80
N PRO A 179 -23.58 17.18 -11.56
CA PRO A 179 -25.02 17.34 -11.77
C PRO A 179 -25.42 17.24 -13.25
N ARG A 180 -24.42 17.33 -14.14
CA ARG A 180 -24.62 17.25 -15.60
C ARG A 180 -24.27 15.89 -16.17
N PHE A 181 -23.98 14.90 -15.31
CA PHE A 181 -23.65 13.54 -15.75
C PHE A 181 -24.75 13.02 -16.67
N THR A 182 -24.38 12.56 -17.88
CA THR A 182 -25.32 12.16 -18.92
C THR A 182 -24.94 10.78 -19.48
N GLY A 183 -25.94 9.95 -19.71
CA GLY A 183 -25.76 8.63 -20.32
C GLY A 183 -24.99 7.63 -19.47
N ARG A 184 -24.23 6.75 -20.14
CA ARG A 184 -23.33 5.74 -19.52
C ARG A 184 -24.02 4.70 -18.65
N ASN A 185 -25.34 4.54 -18.75
CA ASN A 185 -26.06 3.60 -17.92
C ASN A 185 -25.65 2.13 -18.19
N ASP A 186 -25.33 1.81 -19.45
CA ASP A 186 -24.78 0.52 -19.86
C ASP A 186 -23.40 0.24 -19.27
N VAL A 187 -22.51 1.23 -19.29
CA VAL A 187 -21.16 1.12 -18.70
C VAL A 187 -21.26 0.92 -17.19
N ILE A 188 -22.08 1.73 -16.51
CA ILE A 188 -22.31 1.61 -15.06
C ILE A 188 -22.99 0.27 -14.71
N GLY A 189 -23.92 -0.20 -15.54
CA GLY A 189 -24.56 -1.51 -15.37
C GLY A 189 -23.58 -2.66 -15.49
N ARG A 190 -22.70 -2.63 -16.52
CA ARG A 190 -21.62 -3.62 -16.70
C ARG A 190 -20.60 -3.56 -15.57
N LEU A 191 -20.21 -2.36 -15.12
CA LEU A 191 -19.33 -2.18 -13.96
C LEU A 191 -19.95 -2.83 -12.71
N ARG A 192 -21.23 -2.59 -12.49
CA ARG A 192 -21.97 -3.19 -11.37
C ARG A 192 -22.01 -4.72 -11.45
N ALA A 193 -22.33 -5.26 -12.62
CA ALA A 193 -22.33 -6.70 -12.84
C ALA A 193 -20.94 -7.31 -12.58
N ALA A 194 -19.90 -6.71 -13.12
CA ALA A 194 -18.53 -7.20 -12.95
C ALA A 194 -18.07 -7.21 -11.47
N LEU A 195 -18.52 -6.25 -10.65
CA LEU A 195 -18.23 -6.21 -9.23
C LEU A 195 -19.10 -7.18 -8.41
N THR A 196 -20.34 -7.42 -8.83
CA THR A 196 -21.27 -8.27 -8.07
C THR A 196 -21.12 -9.77 -8.38
N ASP A 197 -20.78 -10.11 -9.62
CA ASP A 197 -20.75 -11.50 -10.11
C ASP A 197 -19.35 -12.13 -9.96
N ALA A 198 -18.39 -11.40 -9.39
CA ALA A 198 -17.04 -11.91 -9.14
C ALA A 198 -17.03 -12.98 -8.03
N PRO A 199 -16.12 -13.96 -8.10
CA PRO A 199 -15.97 -14.98 -7.06
C PRO A 199 -15.60 -14.35 -5.70
N PRO A 200 -15.78 -15.06 -4.57
CA PRO A 200 -15.48 -14.53 -3.23
C PRO A 200 -14.03 -14.04 -3.11
N GLY A 201 -13.86 -12.77 -2.82
CA GLY A 201 -12.60 -12.03 -2.74
C GLY A 201 -12.86 -10.57 -3.08
N ALA A 202 -11.88 -9.68 -2.93
CA ALA A 202 -12.07 -8.30 -3.38
C ALA A 202 -12.28 -8.27 -4.89
N SER A 203 -13.48 -7.80 -5.30
CA SER A 203 -13.81 -7.65 -6.71
C SER A 203 -13.08 -6.43 -7.27
N THR A 204 -12.15 -6.64 -8.20
CA THR A 204 -11.36 -5.56 -8.80
C THR A 204 -11.74 -5.39 -10.27
N VAL A 205 -12.19 -4.18 -10.63
CA VAL A 205 -12.51 -3.81 -12.01
C VAL A 205 -11.68 -2.61 -12.42
N THR A 206 -11.00 -2.72 -13.55
CA THR A 206 -10.26 -1.62 -14.16
C THR A 206 -11.08 -0.98 -15.29
N LEU A 207 -11.42 0.31 -15.12
CA LEU A 207 -12.00 1.15 -16.16
C LEU A 207 -10.89 1.63 -17.10
N LEU A 208 -10.85 1.09 -18.31
CA LEU A 208 -9.86 1.42 -19.33
C LEU A 208 -10.44 2.39 -20.37
N GLY A 209 -9.61 3.26 -20.91
CA GLY A 209 -9.99 4.12 -22.03
C GLY A 209 -9.12 5.36 -22.16
N LEU A 210 -9.31 6.12 -23.22
CA LEU A 210 -8.56 7.34 -23.52
C LEU A 210 -8.67 8.38 -22.39
N SER A 211 -7.71 9.29 -22.31
CA SER A 211 -7.81 10.44 -21.41
C SER A 211 -9.02 11.30 -21.81
N GLY A 212 -9.77 11.84 -20.84
CA GLY A 212 -10.93 12.70 -21.16
C GLY A 212 -12.23 11.98 -21.59
N VAL A 213 -12.22 10.64 -21.71
CA VAL A 213 -13.43 9.86 -22.07
C VAL A 213 -14.45 9.76 -20.92
N GLY A 214 -14.06 10.13 -19.71
CA GLY A 214 -14.96 10.19 -18.55
C GLY A 214 -14.85 9.01 -17.57
N LYS A 215 -13.75 8.25 -17.52
CA LYS A 215 -13.54 7.15 -16.55
C LYS A 215 -13.77 7.57 -15.10
N THR A 216 -13.12 8.64 -14.67
CA THR A 216 -13.29 9.24 -13.35
C THR A 216 -14.75 9.63 -13.08
N GLN A 217 -15.45 10.16 -14.09
CA GLN A 217 -16.86 10.52 -13.96
C GLN A 217 -17.77 9.30 -13.80
N VAL A 218 -17.47 8.21 -14.50
CA VAL A 218 -18.18 6.91 -14.36
C VAL A 218 -17.96 6.34 -12.95
N ALA A 219 -16.71 6.30 -12.46
CA ALA A 219 -16.39 5.82 -11.12
C ALA A 219 -17.06 6.69 -10.05
N THR A 220 -17.04 8.03 -10.19
CA THR A 220 -17.70 8.97 -9.30
C THR A 220 -19.21 8.71 -9.25
N GLU A 221 -19.85 8.67 -10.40
CA GLU A 221 -21.30 8.43 -10.49
C GLU A 221 -21.67 7.05 -9.94
N TYR A 222 -20.83 6.02 -10.15
CA TYR A 222 -21.01 4.70 -9.56
C TYR A 222 -21.01 4.80 -8.02
N ALA A 223 -20.01 5.48 -7.45
CA ALA A 223 -19.91 5.64 -5.99
C ALA A 223 -21.16 6.31 -5.40
N TYR A 224 -21.68 7.36 -6.06
CA TYR A 224 -22.91 8.02 -5.60
C TYR A 224 -24.17 7.19 -5.78
N ARG A 225 -24.30 6.46 -6.91
CA ARG A 225 -25.50 5.63 -7.18
C ARG A 225 -25.61 4.43 -6.23
N PHE A 226 -24.47 3.88 -5.79
CA PHE A 226 -24.42 2.70 -4.96
C PHE A 226 -23.91 2.98 -3.53
N ALA A 227 -23.91 4.24 -3.13
CA ALA A 227 -23.45 4.68 -1.82
C ALA A 227 -24.06 3.87 -0.66
N SER A 228 -25.37 3.58 -0.72
CA SER A 228 -26.10 2.84 0.30
C SER A 228 -25.69 1.37 0.46
N GLU A 229 -24.96 0.81 -0.53
CA GLU A 229 -24.48 -0.57 -0.47
C GLU A 229 -23.17 -0.71 0.29
N TYR A 230 -22.48 0.41 0.58
CA TYR A 230 -21.19 0.44 1.24
C TYR A 230 -21.24 1.13 2.58
N ASP A 231 -20.48 0.63 3.54
CA ASP A 231 -20.25 1.30 4.83
C ASP A 231 -19.09 2.30 4.71
N VAL A 232 -18.13 1.98 3.83
CA VAL A 232 -16.95 2.80 3.53
C VAL A 232 -16.86 3.02 2.03
N VAL A 233 -16.75 4.28 1.61
CA VAL A 233 -16.35 4.64 0.24
C VAL A 233 -15.13 5.53 0.35
N TRP A 234 -14.01 5.11 -0.26
CA TRP A 234 -12.75 5.81 -0.18
C TRP A 234 -12.13 6.04 -1.54
N TRP A 235 -11.76 7.30 -1.82
CA TRP A 235 -11.18 7.71 -3.09
C TRP A 235 -9.69 8.00 -2.94
N VAL A 236 -8.87 7.37 -3.78
CA VAL A 236 -7.41 7.46 -3.77
C VAL A 236 -6.93 7.91 -5.14
N PRO A 237 -6.43 9.15 -5.29
CA PRO A 237 -5.65 9.53 -6.46
C PRO A 237 -4.42 8.63 -6.55
N ALA A 238 -4.23 7.99 -7.71
CA ALA A 238 -3.22 6.95 -7.90
C ALA A 238 -2.24 7.28 -9.04
N GLU A 239 -2.08 8.56 -9.34
CA GLU A 239 -1.20 9.04 -10.40
C GLU A 239 0.28 8.91 -10.04
N ASP A 240 0.60 9.04 -8.76
CA ASP A 240 1.93 8.82 -8.21
C ASP A 240 1.86 8.01 -6.92
N ARG A 241 2.88 7.18 -6.69
CA ARG A 241 2.91 6.25 -5.56
C ARG A 241 2.99 6.92 -4.19
N PRO A 242 3.75 8.01 -3.95
CA PRO A 242 3.75 8.71 -2.66
C PRO A 242 2.37 9.24 -2.26
N THR A 243 1.67 9.94 -3.17
CA THR A 243 0.31 10.44 -2.94
C THR A 243 -0.68 9.29 -2.69
N LEU A 244 -0.62 8.24 -3.50
CA LEU A 244 -1.45 7.05 -3.33
C LEU A 244 -1.30 6.47 -1.91
N ARG A 245 -0.06 6.31 -1.43
CA ARG A 245 0.22 5.77 -0.09
C ARG A 245 -0.27 6.67 1.03
N GLU A 246 -0.07 7.98 0.91
CA GLU A 246 -0.59 8.94 1.87
C GLU A 246 -2.11 8.86 1.96
N ARG A 247 -2.78 8.90 0.80
CA ARG A 247 -4.25 8.91 0.74
C ARG A 247 -4.88 7.59 1.21
N LEU A 248 -4.21 6.47 0.98
CA LEU A 248 -4.65 5.19 1.53
C LEU A 248 -4.43 5.12 3.06
N ALA A 249 -3.34 5.72 3.56
CA ALA A 249 -3.08 5.81 5.00
C ALA A 249 -4.13 6.67 5.75
N ASP A 250 -4.62 7.74 5.12
CA ASP A 250 -5.67 8.61 5.68
C ASP A 250 -6.97 7.87 6.01
N LEU A 251 -7.21 6.71 5.42
CA LEU A 251 -8.37 5.87 5.76
C LEU A 251 -8.26 5.26 7.17
N ALA A 252 -7.05 5.06 7.71
CA ALA A 252 -6.87 4.45 9.04
C ALA A 252 -7.56 5.23 10.18
N PRO A 253 -7.35 6.55 10.35
CA PRO A 253 -8.06 7.30 11.37
C PRO A 253 -9.56 7.40 11.09
N ALA A 254 -10.00 7.45 9.84
CA ALA A 254 -11.41 7.47 9.49
C ALA A 254 -12.13 6.17 9.90
N MET A 255 -11.44 5.02 9.82
CA MET A 255 -11.93 3.72 10.31
C MET A 255 -11.84 3.54 11.83
N GLY A 256 -11.42 4.56 12.59
CA GLY A 256 -11.19 4.44 14.03
C GLY A 256 -10.03 3.53 14.40
N LEU A 257 -9.14 3.21 13.44
CA LEU A 257 -7.95 2.42 13.72
C LEU A 257 -6.95 3.28 14.52
N PRO A 258 -6.20 2.68 15.45
CA PRO A 258 -5.28 3.42 16.29
C PRO A 258 -4.36 4.30 15.45
N ARG A 259 -4.34 5.61 15.70
CA ARG A 259 -3.29 6.50 15.23
C ARG A 259 -2.01 6.09 15.95
N GLY A 260 -1.34 5.03 15.46
CA GLY A 260 0.03 4.76 15.86
C GLY A 260 0.89 5.96 15.49
N ALA A 261 1.85 6.34 16.30
CA ALA A 261 2.88 7.33 15.98
C ALA A 261 3.79 6.84 14.84
N GLY A 262 3.29 5.96 13.97
CA GLY A 262 4.00 5.22 12.96
C GLY A 262 3.92 5.80 11.56
N SER A 263 4.78 5.30 10.68
CA SER A 263 4.86 5.68 9.27
C SER A 263 3.57 5.37 8.50
N TYR A 264 3.37 6.04 7.36
CA TYR A 264 2.26 5.73 6.42
C TYR A 264 2.12 4.24 6.12
N GLY A 265 3.24 3.51 6.02
CA GLY A 265 3.24 2.07 5.80
C GLY A 265 2.51 1.26 6.88
N GLU A 266 2.44 1.75 8.11
CA GLU A 266 1.69 1.11 9.20
C GLU A 266 0.20 1.35 9.12
N GLN A 267 -0.16 2.59 8.83
CA GLN A 267 -1.55 2.98 8.64
C GLN A 267 -2.14 2.24 7.45
N ILE A 268 -1.42 2.19 6.32
CA ILE A 268 -1.84 1.43 5.12
C ILE A 268 -2.07 -0.05 5.45
N ARG A 269 -1.15 -0.69 6.18
CA ARG A 269 -1.32 -2.10 6.53
C ARG A 269 -2.47 -2.33 7.49
N ALA A 270 -2.65 -1.45 8.47
CA ALA A 270 -3.82 -1.50 9.35
C ALA A 270 -5.12 -1.39 8.54
N VAL A 271 -5.16 -0.49 7.55
CA VAL A 271 -6.27 -0.35 6.62
C VAL A 271 -6.48 -1.64 5.81
N LEU A 272 -5.44 -2.11 5.11
CA LEU A 272 -5.54 -3.31 4.27
C LEU A 272 -5.97 -4.54 5.08
N GLU A 273 -5.47 -4.69 6.30
CA GLU A 273 -5.86 -5.79 7.18
C GLU A 273 -7.29 -5.64 7.71
N ALA A 274 -7.73 -4.43 8.05
CA ALA A 274 -9.11 -4.16 8.46
C ALA A 274 -10.09 -4.45 7.30
N LEU A 275 -9.76 -4.02 6.09
CA LEU A 275 -10.54 -4.28 4.88
C LEU A 275 -10.58 -5.78 4.57
N ARG A 276 -9.44 -6.48 4.70
CA ARG A 276 -9.36 -7.94 4.49
C ARG A 276 -10.22 -8.71 5.48
N ARG A 277 -10.22 -8.32 6.76
CA ARG A 277 -11.04 -8.96 7.81
C ARG A 277 -12.51 -8.59 7.72
N GLY A 278 -12.85 -7.51 7.02
CA GLY A 278 -14.20 -6.94 7.04
C GLY A 278 -14.62 -6.40 8.40
N SER A 279 -13.66 -5.96 9.23
CA SER A 279 -13.90 -5.43 10.57
C SER A 279 -13.07 -4.15 10.79
N PRO A 280 -13.69 -3.05 11.24
CA PRO A 280 -15.08 -2.92 11.67
C PRO A 280 -16.12 -2.89 10.55
N TYR A 281 -15.71 -2.68 9.28
CA TYR A 281 -16.62 -2.54 8.14
C TYR A 281 -16.45 -3.66 7.14
N SER A 282 -17.55 -4.34 6.78
CA SER A 282 -17.52 -5.47 5.85
C SER A 282 -17.85 -5.08 4.39
N ARG A 283 -18.52 -3.95 4.19
CA ARG A 283 -18.93 -3.46 2.87
C ARG A 283 -18.17 -2.19 2.54
N TRP A 284 -17.14 -2.29 1.73
CA TRP A 284 -16.29 -1.15 1.39
C TRP A 284 -16.03 -1.07 -0.11
N LEU A 285 -15.89 0.15 -0.60
CA LEU A 285 -15.47 0.49 -1.95
C LEU A 285 -14.21 1.36 -1.88
N VAL A 286 -13.15 0.94 -2.53
CA VAL A 286 -11.95 1.75 -2.74
C VAL A 286 -11.79 2.04 -4.22
N VAL A 287 -11.65 3.32 -4.56
CA VAL A 287 -11.44 3.77 -5.95
C VAL A 287 -10.01 4.30 -6.09
N PHE A 288 -9.22 3.69 -6.97
CA PHE A 288 -7.90 4.18 -7.37
C PHE A 288 -8.01 4.91 -8.71
N ASP A 289 -7.91 6.23 -8.68
CA ASP A 289 -8.13 7.07 -9.85
C ASP A 289 -6.82 7.49 -10.50
N GLY A 290 -6.66 7.17 -11.79
CA GLY A 290 -5.50 7.54 -12.59
C GLY A 290 -4.28 6.62 -12.46
N CYS A 291 -4.44 5.36 -12.11
CA CYS A 291 -3.35 4.41 -11.97
C CYS A 291 -2.89 3.86 -13.33
N ASP A 292 -1.94 4.54 -13.96
CA ASP A 292 -1.40 4.12 -15.25
C ASP A 292 -0.25 3.11 -15.13
N ASN A 293 0.43 3.04 -13.98
CA ASN A 293 1.46 2.04 -13.71
C ASN A 293 0.95 0.95 -12.74
N PRO A 294 0.69 -0.29 -13.20
CA PRO A 294 0.19 -1.37 -12.35
C PRO A 294 1.12 -1.73 -11.18
N ASP A 295 2.43 -1.51 -11.32
CA ASP A 295 3.41 -1.84 -10.28
C ASP A 295 3.25 -0.96 -9.02
N ASP A 296 2.68 0.23 -9.16
CA ASP A 296 2.45 1.13 -8.04
C ASP A 296 1.37 0.62 -7.06
N LEU A 297 0.46 -0.25 -7.55
CA LEU A 297 -0.61 -0.83 -6.76
C LEU A 297 -0.36 -2.26 -6.26
N THR A 298 0.68 -2.95 -6.73
CA THR A 298 0.86 -4.39 -6.50
C THR A 298 0.79 -4.79 -5.02
N ASP A 299 1.36 -3.99 -4.12
CA ASP A 299 1.40 -4.20 -2.67
C ASP A 299 0.33 -3.42 -1.88
N LEU A 300 -0.52 -2.66 -2.58
CA LEU A 300 -1.49 -1.73 -1.99
C LEU A 300 -2.94 -2.09 -2.31
N LEU A 301 -3.17 -3.09 -3.18
CA LEU A 301 -4.51 -3.56 -3.48
C LEU A 301 -5.17 -4.21 -2.26
N PRO A 302 -6.33 -3.69 -1.83
CA PRO A 302 -7.10 -4.34 -0.77
C PRO A 302 -7.59 -5.73 -1.19
N SER A 303 -7.72 -6.60 -0.20
CA SER A 303 -8.34 -7.93 -0.35
C SER A 303 -9.47 -8.07 0.68
N GLY A 304 -10.44 -8.97 0.43
CA GLY A 304 -11.57 -9.18 1.33
C GLY A 304 -12.91 -9.12 0.60
N ALA A 305 -14.00 -8.83 1.30
CA ALA A 305 -15.36 -8.89 0.78
C ALA A 305 -15.85 -7.58 0.11
N GLY A 306 -14.98 -6.58 -0.08
CA GLY A 306 -15.34 -5.31 -0.72
C GLY A 306 -14.96 -5.22 -2.19
N ASP A 307 -15.15 -4.03 -2.75
CA ASP A 307 -14.99 -3.75 -4.16
C ASP A 307 -13.86 -2.75 -4.42
N VAL A 308 -13.13 -2.93 -5.52
CA VAL A 308 -12.08 -2.03 -6.00
C VAL A 308 -12.38 -1.58 -7.43
N ILE A 309 -12.35 -0.27 -7.65
CA ILE A 309 -12.40 0.32 -8.99
C ILE A 309 -11.06 1.00 -9.26
N ILE A 310 -10.46 0.70 -10.40
CA ILE A 310 -9.24 1.34 -10.88
C ILE A 310 -9.57 2.09 -12.16
N THR A 311 -9.12 3.33 -12.33
CA THR A 311 -9.19 4.01 -13.62
C THR A 311 -7.80 4.11 -14.23
N SER A 312 -7.64 3.71 -15.48
CA SER A 312 -6.35 3.69 -16.16
C SER A 312 -6.46 3.91 -17.67
N ARG A 313 -5.32 4.30 -18.28
CA ARG A 313 -5.11 4.31 -19.74
C ARG A 313 -4.27 3.12 -20.19
N ASN A 314 -3.57 2.48 -19.27
CA ASN A 314 -2.60 1.44 -19.57
C ASN A 314 -3.27 0.08 -19.72
N ARG A 315 -3.11 -0.54 -20.91
CA ARG A 315 -3.64 -1.87 -21.23
C ARG A 315 -2.91 -3.01 -20.52
N GLU A 316 -1.76 -2.77 -19.90
CA GLU A 316 -1.04 -3.78 -19.11
C GLU A 316 -1.86 -4.33 -17.94
N TRP A 317 -2.88 -3.60 -17.49
CA TRP A 317 -3.84 -4.10 -16.51
C TRP A 317 -4.54 -5.41 -16.94
N ALA A 318 -4.61 -5.69 -18.25
CA ALA A 318 -5.14 -6.97 -18.78
C ALA A 318 -4.37 -8.20 -18.30
N SER A 319 -3.09 -8.05 -17.98
CA SER A 319 -2.22 -9.15 -17.52
C SER A 319 -2.27 -9.35 -15.98
N ARG A 320 -2.95 -8.48 -15.23
CA ARG A 320 -2.92 -8.43 -13.76
C ARG A 320 -4.15 -9.03 -13.07
N HIS A 321 -4.87 -9.95 -13.73
CA HIS A 321 -6.04 -10.65 -13.16
C HIS A 321 -7.19 -9.73 -12.71
N THR A 322 -7.30 -8.52 -13.26
CA THR A 322 -8.44 -7.63 -13.03
C THR A 322 -9.46 -7.76 -14.15
N SER A 323 -10.75 -7.61 -13.84
CA SER A 323 -11.77 -7.48 -14.87
C SER A 323 -11.61 -6.13 -15.58
N LEU A 324 -11.42 -6.15 -16.91
CA LEU A 324 -11.29 -4.93 -17.70
C LEU A 324 -12.64 -4.51 -18.25
N LEU A 325 -12.97 -3.23 -18.08
CA LEU A 325 -14.15 -2.61 -18.66
C LEU A 325 -13.74 -1.37 -19.45
N GLU A 326 -13.86 -1.45 -20.77
CA GLU A 326 -13.57 -0.31 -21.65
C GLU A 326 -14.69 0.74 -21.56
N VAL A 327 -14.29 2.01 -21.37
CA VAL A 327 -15.18 3.18 -21.40
C VAL A 327 -15.09 3.82 -22.79
N PRO A 328 -16.11 3.65 -23.66
CA PRO A 328 -16.07 4.17 -25.02
C PRO A 328 -16.30 5.68 -25.06
N LEU A 329 -16.23 6.30 -26.23
CA LEU A 329 -16.75 7.64 -26.51
C LEU A 329 -18.26 7.70 -26.25
N TYR A 330 -18.88 8.87 -26.19
CA TYR A 330 -20.34 8.98 -26.08
C TYR A 330 -21.02 8.35 -27.30
N ALA A 331 -22.16 7.74 -27.09
CA ALA A 331 -23.08 7.51 -28.21
C ALA A 331 -23.67 8.85 -28.67
N ARG A 332 -23.94 9.00 -29.94
CA ARG A 332 -24.45 10.28 -30.50
C ARG A 332 -25.66 10.84 -29.75
N PRO A 333 -26.69 10.08 -29.34
CA PRO A 333 -27.80 10.60 -28.53
C PRO A 333 -27.37 11.12 -27.16
N GLU A 334 -26.33 10.50 -26.56
CA GLU A 334 -25.77 10.95 -25.30
C GLU A 334 -25.04 12.30 -25.47
N SER A 335 -24.26 12.45 -26.55
CA SER A 335 -23.58 13.70 -26.90
C SER A 335 -24.57 14.85 -27.10
N ILE A 336 -25.62 14.66 -27.90
CA ILE A 336 -26.65 15.66 -28.10
C ILE A 336 -27.32 16.06 -26.79
N THR A 337 -27.67 15.08 -25.96
CA THR A 337 -28.27 15.32 -24.65
C THR A 337 -27.34 16.09 -23.71
N PHE A 338 -26.04 15.71 -23.70
CA PHE A 338 -25.02 16.35 -22.91
C PHE A 338 -24.81 17.82 -23.32
N ILE A 339 -24.62 18.08 -24.64
CA ILE A 339 -24.44 19.44 -25.20
C ILE A 339 -25.63 20.33 -24.84
N ARG A 340 -26.86 19.86 -25.02
CA ARG A 340 -28.08 20.63 -24.71
C ARG A 340 -28.26 20.92 -23.21
N ARG A 341 -27.81 20.01 -22.34
CA ARG A 341 -27.78 20.28 -20.88
C ARG A 341 -26.73 21.33 -20.51
N ARG A 342 -25.61 21.36 -21.23
CA ARG A 342 -24.49 22.27 -20.96
C ARG A 342 -24.71 23.65 -21.53
N ALA A 343 -25.25 23.71 -22.78
CA ALA A 343 -25.54 24.92 -23.55
C ALA A 343 -27.02 24.91 -23.98
N ARG A 344 -27.92 25.34 -23.10
CA ARG A 344 -29.40 25.30 -23.29
C ARG A 344 -29.88 26.08 -24.49
N ARG A 345 -29.07 27.03 -24.99
CA ARG A 345 -29.42 27.83 -26.17
C ARG A 345 -29.30 27.08 -27.48
N LEU A 346 -28.56 25.96 -27.49
CA LEU A 346 -28.34 25.19 -28.72
C LEU A 346 -29.52 24.28 -29.02
N THR A 347 -29.90 24.24 -30.31
CA THR A 347 -30.93 23.34 -30.85
C THR A 347 -30.39 21.89 -30.86
N GLY A 348 -31.28 20.93 -31.12
CA GLY A 348 -30.89 19.53 -31.31
C GLY A 348 -29.99 19.32 -32.51
N GLU A 349 -30.27 20.03 -33.60
CA GLU A 349 -29.49 19.96 -34.86
C GLU A 349 -28.10 20.57 -34.72
N GLU A 350 -27.99 21.74 -34.07
CA GLU A 350 -26.70 22.36 -33.74
C GLU A 350 -25.87 21.49 -32.80
N ALA A 351 -26.51 20.82 -31.85
CA ALA A 351 -25.85 19.89 -30.95
C ALA A 351 -25.36 18.62 -31.67
N ASP A 352 -26.08 18.11 -32.64
CA ASP A 352 -25.69 17.00 -33.50
C ASP A 352 -24.48 17.35 -34.37
N GLN A 353 -24.52 18.49 -35.06
CA GLN A 353 -23.41 18.99 -35.86
C GLN A 353 -22.13 19.18 -35.03
N LEU A 354 -22.27 19.70 -33.82
CA LEU A 354 -21.14 19.87 -32.88
C LEU A 354 -20.58 18.53 -32.37
N ALA A 355 -21.46 17.56 -32.07
CA ALA A 355 -21.10 16.24 -31.67
C ALA A 355 -20.34 15.51 -32.79
N GLU A 356 -20.77 15.63 -34.03
CA GLU A 356 -20.08 15.04 -35.19
C GLU A 356 -18.69 15.65 -35.39
N ALA A 357 -18.59 16.96 -35.37
CA ALA A 357 -17.32 17.67 -35.57
C ALA A 357 -16.28 17.42 -34.49
N LEU A 358 -16.71 17.08 -33.26
CA LEU A 358 -15.87 16.76 -32.10
C LEU A 358 -15.80 15.25 -31.82
N GLU A 359 -16.25 14.40 -32.76
CA GLU A 359 -16.17 12.94 -32.72
C GLU A 359 -16.74 12.33 -31.45
N ASP A 360 -17.82 12.88 -30.90
CA ASP A 360 -18.48 12.44 -29.65
C ASP A 360 -17.54 12.38 -28.44
N TYR A 361 -16.45 13.16 -28.45
CA TYR A 361 -15.42 13.12 -27.42
C TYR A 361 -15.85 13.95 -26.19
N PRO A 362 -16.09 13.33 -24.99
CA PRO A 362 -16.78 14.00 -23.88
C PRO A 362 -16.12 15.28 -23.40
N LEU A 363 -14.78 15.31 -23.27
CA LEU A 363 -14.06 16.48 -22.80
C LEU A 363 -14.13 17.64 -23.81
N ALA A 364 -14.00 17.36 -25.11
CA ALA A 364 -14.15 18.37 -26.15
C ALA A 364 -15.55 18.97 -26.15
N LEU A 365 -16.56 18.10 -25.99
CA LEU A 365 -17.95 18.52 -25.92
C LEU A 365 -18.22 19.40 -24.71
N ASP A 366 -17.68 19.04 -23.51
CA ASP A 366 -17.86 19.84 -22.30
C ASP A 366 -17.25 21.24 -22.41
N GLN A 367 -16.01 21.31 -22.90
CA GLN A 367 -15.28 22.57 -23.06
C GLN A 367 -15.94 23.46 -24.11
N THR A 368 -16.25 22.92 -25.27
CA THR A 368 -16.85 23.68 -26.37
C THR A 368 -18.28 24.12 -26.03
N ALA A 369 -19.12 23.23 -25.54
CA ALA A 369 -20.46 23.58 -25.12
C ALA A 369 -20.48 24.58 -23.97
N GLY A 370 -19.52 24.45 -23.03
CA GLY A 370 -19.35 25.41 -21.92
C GLY A 370 -19.01 26.81 -22.40
N TRP A 371 -18.13 26.91 -23.37
CA TRP A 371 -17.78 28.19 -23.98
C TRP A 371 -18.96 28.76 -24.82
N LEU A 372 -19.56 27.94 -25.69
CA LEU A 372 -20.68 28.38 -26.53
C LEU A 372 -21.92 28.75 -25.70
N ALA A 373 -22.10 28.24 -24.48
CA ALA A 373 -23.25 28.58 -23.66
C ALA A 373 -23.43 30.09 -23.44
N ASP A 374 -22.30 30.80 -23.23
CA ASP A 374 -22.27 32.23 -22.92
C ASP A 374 -21.65 33.08 -24.05
N SER A 375 -21.20 32.45 -25.15
CA SER A 375 -20.62 33.15 -26.30
C SER A 375 -21.67 33.63 -27.26
N PRO A 376 -21.51 34.81 -27.89
CA PRO A 376 -22.38 35.24 -29.02
C PRO A 376 -22.12 34.46 -30.31
N LEU A 377 -21.07 33.64 -30.38
CA LEU A 377 -20.67 32.87 -31.55
C LEU A 377 -21.74 31.84 -31.92
N THR A 378 -22.11 31.74 -33.20
CA THR A 378 -22.98 30.65 -33.66
C THR A 378 -22.20 29.33 -33.79
N VAL A 379 -22.91 28.19 -33.76
CA VAL A 379 -22.29 26.89 -34.02
C VAL A 379 -21.67 26.81 -35.39
N GLY A 380 -22.34 27.38 -36.44
CA GLY A 380 -21.82 27.42 -37.80
C GLY A 380 -20.50 28.19 -37.91
N ASP A 381 -20.39 29.36 -37.26
CA ASP A 381 -19.14 30.14 -37.20
C ASP A 381 -18.01 29.38 -36.47
N TYR A 382 -18.37 28.71 -35.37
CA TYR A 382 -17.42 27.87 -34.64
C TYR A 382 -16.90 26.71 -35.49
N LEU A 383 -17.77 25.98 -36.17
CA LEU A 383 -17.40 24.87 -37.04
C LEU A 383 -16.53 25.34 -38.22
N ALA A 384 -16.83 26.49 -38.80
CA ALA A 384 -16.01 27.10 -39.87
C ALA A 384 -14.61 27.46 -39.33
N LEU A 385 -14.51 27.92 -38.07
CA LEU A 385 -13.24 28.21 -37.41
C LEU A 385 -12.43 26.94 -37.13
N LEU A 386 -13.11 25.89 -36.67
CA LEU A 386 -12.53 24.57 -36.40
C LEU A 386 -11.95 23.96 -37.68
N GLN A 387 -12.75 23.97 -38.80
CA GLN A 387 -12.32 23.41 -40.06
C GLN A 387 -11.11 24.17 -40.65
N ARG A 388 -11.13 25.51 -40.65
CA ARG A 388 -10.01 26.31 -41.14
C ARG A 388 -8.68 25.97 -40.40
N ARG A 389 -8.74 25.71 -39.12
CA ARG A 389 -7.54 25.33 -38.33
C ARG A 389 -7.10 23.90 -38.58
N LEU A 390 -8.03 22.98 -38.81
CA LEU A 390 -7.71 21.60 -39.20
C LEU A 390 -7.00 21.58 -40.56
N ASP A 391 -7.45 22.42 -41.51
CA ASP A 391 -6.88 22.50 -42.86
C ASP A 391 -5.53 23.20 -42.92
N SER A 392 -5.24 24.14 -42.02
CA SER A 392 -4.00 24.95 -42.02
C SER A 392 -2.76 24.21 -41.57
N ARG A 393 -2.88 22.96 -41.08
CA ARG A 393 -1.74 22.19 -40.46
C ARG A 393 -0.86 22.99 -39.46
N GLU A 394 -1.36 24.10 -38.94
CA GLU A 394 -0.81 24.70 -37.70
C GLU A 394 -1.16 23.76 -36.53
N ALA A 395 -0.80 22.50 -36.70
CA ALA A 395 -1.09 21.45 -35.79
C ALA A 395 -0.28 21.70 -34.53
N VAL A 396 -0.95 21.94 -33.45
CA VAL A 396 -0.47 21.61 -32.13
C VAL A 396 0.09 20.19 -32.20
N THR A 397 1.37 20.03 -31.99
CA THR A 397 2.03 18.73 -31.94
C THR A 397 1.40 17.96 -30.77
N VAL A 398 0.59 16.96 -31.06
CA VAL A 398 -0.06 16.13 -30.04
C VAL A 398 0.32 14.69 -30.30
N SER A 399 0.52 13.94 -29.24
CA SER A 399 0.72 12.49 -29.31
C SER A 399 -0.36 11.83 -30.16
N ASP A 400 0.01 10.84 -30.96
CA ASP A 400 -0.88 10.04 -31.84
C ASP A 400 -2.05 9.35 -31.12
N ASP A 401 -2.09 9.45 -29.77
CA ASP A 401 -3.11 8.82 -28.92
C ASP A 401 -4.46 9.58 -28.88
N TYR A 402 -4.62 10.71 -29.58
CA TYR A 402 -5.81 11.57 -29.44
C TYR A 402 -6.47 11.94 -30.77
N PRO A 403 -7.83 11.98 -30.79
CA PRO A 403 -8.56 12.47 -31.97
C PRO A 403 -8.20 13.92 -32.31
N LEU A 404 -7.84 14.20 -33.53
CA LEU A 404 -7.41 15.53 -34.03
C LEU A 404 -8.32 16.72 -33.69
N PRO A 405 -9.65 16.60 -33.61
CA PRO A 405 -10.52 17.74 -33.31
C PRO A 405 -10.33 18.33 -31.92
N PHE A 406 -9.93 17.51 -30.91
CA PHE A 406 -9.82 17.98 -29.54
C PHE A 406 -8.70 19.02 -29.29
N PRO A 407 -7.46 18.79 -29.72
CA PRO A 407 -6.40 19.80 -29.59
C PRO A 407 -6.72 21.11 -30.32
N THR A 408 -7.38 21.02 -31.47
CA THR A 408 -7.80 22.19 -32.23
C THR A 408 -8.90 22.96 -31.51
N ALA A 409 -9.91 22.29 -30.97
CA ALA A 409 -10.96 22.90 -30.17
C ALA A 409 -10.39 23.58 -28.89
N LEU A 410 -9.47 22.93 -28.22
CA LEU A 410 -8.78 23.52 -27.06
C LEU A 410 -7.93 24.74 -27.44
N ALA A 411 -7.21 24.68 -28.56
CA ALA A 411 -6.44 25.84 -29.05
C ALA A 411 -7.33 27.05 -29.34
N ILE A 412 -8.54 26.86 -29.90
CA ILE A 412 -9.52 27.92 -30.11
C ILE A 412 -9.99 28.50 -28.77
N LEU A 413 -10.29 27.64 -27.78
CA LEU A 413 -10.68 28.08 -26.44
C LEU A 413 -9.56 28.87 -25.76
N LEU A 414 -8.32 28.40 -25.83
CA LEU A 414 -7.15 29.08 -25.23
C LEU A 414 -6.86 30.43 -25.86
N ASN A 415 -7.11 30.59 -27.18
CA ASN A 415 -7.03 31.90 -27.85
C ASN A 415 -8.09 32.86 -27.33
N ASN A 416 -9.32 32.40 -27.15
CA ASN A 416 -10.37 33.22 -26.56
C ASN A 416 -10.02 33.62 -25.09
N VAL A 417 -9.45 32.70 -24.30
CA VAL A 417 -8.99 33.00 -22.93
C VAL A 417 -7.86 34.03 -22.97
N ARG A 418 -6.95 33.95 -23.94
CA ARG A 418 -5.84 34.88 -24.12
C ARG A 418 -6.33 36.30 -24.43
N GLU A 419 -7.32 36.43 -25.31
CA GLU A 419 -7.83 37.73 -25.76
C GLU A 419 -8.74 38.41 -24.72
N ASN A 420 -9.57 37.62 -24.02
CA ASN A 420 -10.64 38.18 -23.19
C ASN A 420 -10.42 38.01 -21.66
N PHE A 421 -9.51 37.11 -21.21
CA PHE A 421 -9.36 36.77 -19.80
C PHE A 421 -7.87 36.60 -19.43
N PRO A 422 -7.05 37.67 -19.52
CA PRO A 422 -5.59 37.59 -19.33
C PRO A 422 -5.18 37.07 -17.95
N ASP A 423 -5.93 37.40 -16.88
CA ASP A 423 -5.69 36.90 -15.54
C ASP A 423 -5.91 35.36 -15.45
N ALA A 424 -6.94 34.85 -16.10
CA ALA A 424 -7.19 33.40 -16.16
C ALA A 424 -6.10 32.68 -16.92
N LEU A 425 -5.61 33.27 -18.04
CA LEU A 425 -4.47 32.72 -18.77
C LEU A 425 -3.21 32.69 -17.91
N ALA A 426 -2.92 33.76 -17.16
CA ALA A 426 -1.75 33.82 -16.31
C ALA A 426 -1.76 32.73 -15.23
N LEU A 427 -2.91 32.46 -14.60
CA LEU A 427 -3.08 31.36 -13.66
C LEU A 427 -2.92 29.99 -14.33
N LEU A 428 -3.53 29.78 -15.47
CA LEU A 428 -3.43 28.54 -16.21
C LEU A 428 -1.98 28.22 -16.59
N ARG A 429 -1.24 29.22 -17.08
CA ARG A 429 0.19 29.12 -17.42
C ARG A 429 1.08 28.83 -16.21
N LEU A 430 0.70 29.31 -15.02
CA LEU A 430 1.39 28.97 -13.78
C LEU A 430 1.13 27.53 -13.36
N PHE A 431 -0.11 27.09 -13.42
CA PHE A 431 -0.52 25.74 -12.98
C PHE A 431 0.12 24.62 -13.78
N VAL A 432 0.46 24.81 -15.04
CA VAL A 432 1.11 23.76 -15.86
C VAL A 432 2.56 23.46 -15.49
N PHE A 433 3.15 24.21 -14.56
CA PHE A 433 4.45 23.91 -14.00
C PHE A 433 4.38 23.10 -12.68
N PHE A 434 3.18 22.93 -12.11
CA PHE A 434 2.93 21.89 -11.13
C PHE A 434 2.66 20.56 -11.84
N ALA A 435 2.69 19.44 -11.12
CA ALA A 435 2.24 18.17 -11.68
C ALA A 435 0.73 18.22 -12.04
N PRO A 436 0.26 17.40 -12.99
CA PRO A 436 -1.15 17.37 -13.40
C PRO A 436 -2.09 16.73 -12.36
N GLY A 437 -1.74 16.75 -11.10
CA GLY A 437 -2.52 16.30 -9.94
C GLY A 437 -3.15 17.47 -9.17
N PRO A 438 -3.71 17.20 -7.97
CA PRO A 438 -4.27 18.23 -7.12
C PRO A 438 -3.18 19.15 -6.55
N VAL A 439 -3.28 20.43 -6.84
CA VAL A 439 -2.37 21.48 -6.35
C VAL A 439 -3.05 22.23 -5.20
N PRO A 440 -2.50 22.20 -3.97
CA PRO A 440 -3.06 22.97 -2.86
C PRO A 440 -2.93 24.47 -3.10
N LEU A 441 -4.04 25.21 -3.17
CA LEU A 441 -4.03 26.65 -3.43
C LEU A 441 -3.32 27.48 -2.35
N ARG A 442 -3.20 26.93 -1.13
CA ARG A 442 -2.41 27.56 -0.04
C ARG A 442 -0.93 27.76 -0.41
N LEU A 443 -0.34 26.86 -1.21
CA LEU A 443 1.07 26.99 -1.65
C LEU A 443 1.30 28.32 -2.39
N LEU A 444 0.31 28.79 -3.14
CA LEU A 444 0.37 30.04 -3.88
C LEU A 444 -0.04 31.26 -3.03
N ARG A 445 -0.98 31.07 -2.10
CA ARG A 445 -1.47 32.18 -1.23
C ARG A 445 -0.50 32.54 -0.11
N GLU A 446 0.27 31.59 0.40
CA GLU A 446 1.27 31.79 1.47
C GLU A 446 2.63 32.30 0.94
N PHE A 447 2.79 32.40 -0.38
CA PHE A 447 4.05 32.76 -1.00
C PHE A 447 4.25 34.29 -1.09
N PRO A 448 5.45 34.81 -0.78
CA PRO A 448 5.74 36.24 -0.95
C PRO A 448 5.69 36.65 -2.43
N ALA A 449 4.83 37.61 -2.75
CA ALA A 449 4.64 38.08 -4.13
C ALA A 449 5.89 38.66 -4.80
N ALA A 450 6.97 38.89 -4.05
CA ALA A 450 8.22 39.49 -4.55
C ALA A 450 8.98 38.61 -5.55
N ASP A 451 8.74 37.28 -5.54
CA ASP A 451 9.50 36.32 -6.34
C ASP A 451 8.71 35.75 -7.56
N VAL A 452 7.52 36.29 -7.83
CA VAL A 452 6.73 35.92 -9.03
C VAL A 452 6.70 37.06 -10.05
N PRO A 453 6.45 36.77 -11.34
CA PRO A 453 6.25 37.81 -12.36
C PRO A 453 5.20 38.85 -11.92
N GLU A 454 5.45 40.14 -12.25
CA GLU A 454 4.65 41.29 -11.76
C GLU A 454 3.14 41.13 -12.00
N GLN A 455 2.74 40.55 -13.14
CA GLN A 455 1.33 40.28 -13.45
C GLN A 455 0.72 39.25 -12.48
N LEU A 456 1.46 38.22 -12.10
CA LEU A 456 1.02 37.20 -11.14
C LEU A 456 1.06 37.72 -9.72
N ALA A 457 2.04 38.54 -9.36
CA ALA A 457 2.11 39.18 -8.04
C ALA A 457 0.88 40.03 -7.77
N GLY A 458 0.46 40.85 -8.74
CA GLY A 458 -0.78 41.64 -8.67
C GLY A 458 -2.04 40.79 -8.52
N LEU A 459 -2.05 39.64 -9.19
CA LEU A 459 -3.19 38.71 -9.13
C LEU A 459 -3.27 37.94 -7.80
N ILE A 460 -2.12 37.46 -7.28
CA ILE A 460 -2.05 36.73 -6.01
C ILE A 460 -2.48 37.61 -4.84
N ASN A 461 -2.17 38.90 -4.89
CA ASN A 461 -2.51 39.88 -3.84
C ASN A 461 -3.96 40.41 -3.92
N ASP A 462 -4.66 40.19 -5.05
CA ASP A 462 -6.05 40.63 -5.25
C ASP A 462 -7.01 39.43 -5.26
N GLN A 463 -7.60 39.16 -4.11
CA GLN A 463 -8.51 38.03 -3.92
C GLN A 463 -9.73 38.06 -4.87
N ILE A 464 -10.22 39.25 -5.26
CA ILE A 464 -11.38 39.39 -6.18
C ILE A 464 -10.97 38.96 -7.59
N ARG A 465 -9.86 39.52 -8.10
CA ARG A 465 -9.30 39.13 -9.41
C ARG A 465 -8.91 37.65 -9.46
N TRP A 466 -8.27 37.14 -8.40
CA TRP A 466 -7.92 35.72 -8.28
C TRP A 466 -9.16 34.83 -8.42
N ASN A 467 -10.20 35.09 -7.63
CA ASN A 467 -11.42 34.28 -7.69
C ASN A 467 -12.14 34.40 -9.02
N ALA A 468 -12.18 35.59 -9.62
CA ALA A 468 -12.76 35.81 -10.95
C ALA A 468 -12.02 35.01 -12.03
N ALA A 469 -10.69 35.03 -12.03
CA ALA A 469 -9.84 34.27 -12.95
C ALA A 469 -10.04 32.76 -12.78
N LEU A 470 -10.02 32.28 -11.54
CA LEU A 470 -10.19 30.87 -11.22
C LEU A 470 -11.59 30.36 -11.62
N ASN A 471 -12.64 31.14 -11.34
CA ASN A 471 -14.02 30.83 -11.74
C ASN A 471 -14.17 30.75 -13.27
N LYS A 472 -13.46 31.56 -14.04
CA LYS A 472 -13.44 31.45 -15.51
C LYS A 472 -12.80 30.14 -15.98
N LEU A 473 -11.69 29.71 -15.39
CA LEU A 473 -11.08 28.43 -15.72
C LEU A 473 -12.00 27.24 -15.38
N VAL A 474 -12.72 27.32 -14.25
CA VAL A 474 -13.73 26.33 -13.88
C VAL A 474 -14.93 26.34 -14.84
N GLN A 475 -15.40 27.53 -15.24
CA GLN A 475 -16.52 27.68 -16.18
C GLN A 475 -16.21 27.02 -17.54
N PHE A 476 -14.98 27.12 -18.02
CA PHE A 476 -14.52 26.51 -19.25
C PHE A 476 -14.07 25.05 -19.10
N SER A 477 -14.26 24.44 -17.93
CA SER A 477 -13.84 23.06 -17.63
C SER A 477 -12.33 22.81 -17.88
N VAL A 478 -11.52 23.87 -17.75
CA VAL A 478 -10.06 23.80 -17.87
C VAL A 478 -9.43 23.32 -16.56
N VAL A 479 -9.99 23.77 -15.44
CA VAL A 479 -9.60 23.33 -14.09
C VAL A 479 -10.83 22.88 -13.29
N ARG A 480 -10.57 22.05 -12.27
CA ARG A 480 -11.55 21.60 -11.29
C ARG A 480 -11.12 22.05 -9.92
N LEU A 481 -12.07 22.54 -9.12
CA LEU A 481 -11.85 22.85 -7.70
C LEU A 481 -12.37 21.71 -6.82
N GLU A 482 -11.57 21.30 -5.86
CA GLU A 482 -11.95 20.34 -4.85
C GLU A 482 -11.76 20.95 -3.46
N TYR A 483 -12.72 20.72 -2.58
CA TYR A 483 -12.69 21.19 -1.19
C TYR A 483 -12.58 19.98 -0.28
N SER A 484 -11.67 20.00 0.69
CA SER A 484 -11.52 18.95 1.68
C SER A 484 -12.24 19.31 2.96
N ASP A 485 -13.24 18.53 3.36
CA ASP A 485 -14.02 18.71 4.61
C ASP A 485 -13.27 18.22 5.87
N LEU A 486 -12.03 17.71 5.75
CA LEU A 486 -11.32 17.03 6.85
C LEU A 486 -10.59 17.91 7.86
N SER A 487 -10.77 19.24 7.84
CA SER A 487 -10.07 20.17 8.73
C SER A 487 -10.97 20.96 9.68
N VAL A 488 -11.97 20.34 10.31
CA VAL A 488 -12.83 21.02 11.28
C VAL A 488 -12.15 21.15 12.68
N GLU A 489 -11.06 20.43 12.95
CA GLU A 489 -10.45 20.41 14.30
C GLU A 489 -9.30 21.41 14.55
N GLU A 490 -8.75 22.08 13.53
CA GLU A 490 -7.74 23.13 13.74
C GLU A 490 -8.01 24.37 12.89
N GLY A 491 -9.00 25.17 13.23
CA GLY A 491 -9.12 26.63 12.92
C GLY A 491 -8.75 27.15 11.52
N GLY A 492 -8.63 26.30 10.50
CA GLY A 492 -8.24 26.66 9.16
C GLY A 492 -9.28 26.21 8.14
N GLY A 493 -9.78 27.15 7.32
CA GLY A 493 -10.71 26.87 6.23
C GLY A 493 -10.29 25.70 5.35
N GLY A 494 -11.28 24.93 4.86
CA GLY A 494 -11.07 23.69 4.10
C GLY A 494 -9.98 23.84 3.02
N LEU A 495 -9.13 22.83 2.91
CA LEU A 495 -8.04 22.81 1.92
C LEU A 495 -8.63 22.82 0.50
N GLU A 496 -8.57 23.98 -0.14
CA GLU A 496 -8.93 24.10 -1.56
C GLU A 496 -7.76 23.59 -2.41
N THR A 497 -8.06 22.65 -3.30
CA THR A 497 -7.11 22.21 -4.33
C THR A 497 -7.64 22.50 -5.72
N VAL A 498 -6.75 22.87 -6.63
CA VAL A 498 -7.05 23.00 -8.05
C VAL A 498 -6.45 21.79 -8.78
N GLN A 499 -7.23 21.18 -9.65
CA GLN A 499 -6.77 20.10 -10.50
C GLN A 499 -6.92 20.50 -11.97
N LEU A 500 -5.81 20.40 -12.70
CA LEU A 500 -5.76 20.65 -14.12
C LEU A 500 -5.90 19.32 -14.86
N HIS A 501 -6.73 19.29 -15.92
CA HIS A 501 -6.83 18.08 -16.74
C HIS A 501 -5.49 17.81 -17.45
N ARG A 502 -4.97 16.58 -17.41
CA ARG A 502 -3.64 16.22 -17.95
C ARG A 502 -3.42 16.65 -19.41
N MET A 503 -4.45 16.53 -20.27
CA MET A 503 -4.35 16.96 -21.66
C MET A 503 -4.20 18.47 -21.78
N VAL A 504 -4.98 19.23 -21.02
CA VAL A 504 -4.86 20.69 -20.97
C VAL A 504 -3.47 21.08 -20.48
N HIS A 505 -2.99 20.40 -19.44
CA HIS A 505 -1.64 20.58 -18.91
C HIS A 505 -0.56 20.39 -19.99
N GLY A 506 -0.60 19.24 -20.72
CA GLY A 506 0.37 18.95 -21.78
C GLY A 506 0.32 19.97 -22.90
N ILE A 507 -0.87 20.23 -23.47
CA ILE A 507 -1.04 21.14 -24.60
C ILE A 507 -0.63 22.58 -24.23
N VAL A 508 -1.03 23.09 -23.07
CA VAL A 508 -0.65 24.45 -22.65
C VAL A 508 0.85 24.55 -22.45
N ARG A 509 1.49 23.53 -21.84
CA ARG A 509 2.93 23.51 -21.59
C ARG A 509 3.75 23.46 -22.88
N GLU A 510 3.36 22.63 -23.84
CA GLU A 510 4.04 22.48 -25.13
C GLU A 510 3.94 23.73 -26.03
N ASN A 511 2.90 24.54 -25.83
CA ASN A 511 2.69 25.78 -26.58
C ASN A 511 3.32 27.02 -25.93
N LEU A 512 3.99 26.90 -24.77
CA LEU A 512 4.76 27.98 -24.17
C LEU A 512 6.16 28.03 -24.76
N CYS A 513 6.59 29.19 -25.26
CA CYS A 513 7.99 29.39 -25.65
C CYS A 513 8.90 29.44 -24.40
N GLU A 514 10.17 29.16 -24.56
CA GLU A 514 11.13 29.09 -23.46
C GLU A 514 11.21 30.40 -22.66
N GLU A 515 11.08 31.53 -23.35
CA GLU A 515 11.08 32.86 -22.74
C GLU A 515 9.90 33.10 -21.80
N GLU A 516 8.73 32.51 -22.09
CA GLU A 516 7.54 32.56 -21.25
C GLU A 516 7.57 31.48 -20.15
N ALA A 517 8.13 30.32 -20.44
CA ALA A 517 8.14 29.15 -19.58
C ALA A 517 9.09 29.31 -18.39
N GLU A 518 10.31 29.80 -18.59
CA GLU A 518 11.34 29.87 -17.55
C GLU A 518 10.98 30.78 -16.36
N PRO A 519 10.41 31.98 -16.55
CA PRO A 519 9.96 32.80 -15.40
C PRO A 519 8.88 32.12 -14.55
N LEU A 520 7.94 31.41 -15.18
CA LEU A 520 6.86 30.69 -14.51
C LEU A 520 7.38 29.45 -13.78
N SER A 521 8.23 28.66 -14.44
CA SER A 521 8.89 27.50 -13.85
C SER A 521 9.73 27.91 -12.63
N ARG A 522 10.48 29.01 -12.75
CA ARG A 522 11.26 29.57 -11.63
C ARG A 522 10.37 29.98 -10.47
N ALA A 523 9.23 30.64 -10.72
CA ALA A 523 8.29 31.01 -9.70
C ALA A 523 7.76 29.78 -8.94
N VAL A 524 7.38 28.71 -9.66
CA VAL A 524 6.90 27.47 -9.04
C VAL A 524 8.01 26.80 -8.22
N ARG A 525 9.25 26.72 -8.72
CA ARG A 525 10.38 26.18 -7.94
C ARG A 525 10.59 26.94 -6.62
N GLN A 526 10.45 28.27 -6.64
CA GLN A 526 10.56 29.11 -5.44
C GLN A 526 9.41 28.89 -4.47
N VAL A 527 8.17 28.78 -4.98
CA VAL A 527 6.99 28.43 -4.18
C VAL A 527 7.19 27.10 -3.45
N LEU A 528 7.64 26.06 -4.17
CA LEU A 528 7.90 24.75 -3.57
C LEU A 528 9.02 24.79 -2.53
N ALA A 529 10.12 25.49 -2.82
CA ALA A 529 11.23 25.63 -1.88
C ALA A 529 10.87 26.49 -0.65
N ALA A 530 9.94 27.44 -0.78
CA ALA A 530 9.44 28.22 0.36
C ALA A 530 8.51 27.40 1.27
N ALA A 531 7.82 26.43 0.70
CA ALA A 531 6.96 25.49 1.43
C ALA A 531 7.71 24.36 2.14
N ASP A 532 9.05 24.27 1.97
CA ASP A 532 9.89 23.26 2.64
C ASP A 532 9.81 23.37 4.16
N PRO A 533 9.35 22.32 4.87
CA PRO A 533 9.33 22.32 6.33
C PRO A 533 10.70 22.33 6.99
N GLY A 534 11.80 22.06 6.25
CA GLY A 534 13.19 22.13 6.70
C GLY A 534 13.63 21.04 7.69
N ARG A 535 12.75 20.12 8.08
CA ARG A 535 13.01 19.07 9.07
C ARG A 535 12.51 17.70 8.61
N PRO A 536 13.14 17.04 7.62
CA PRO A 536 12.69 15.78 7.05
C PRO A 536 12.72 14.60 8.04
N SER A 537 13.45 14.72 9.14
CA SER A 537 13.49 13.70 10.20
C SER A 537 12.31 13.75 11.18
N ASP A 538 11.48 14.80 11.14
CA ASP A 538 10.28 14.94 11.95
C ASP A 538 9.08 14.32 11.21
N SER A 539 8.65 13.14 11.63
CA SER A 539 7.56 12.40 10.98
C SER A 539 6.21 13.15 10.97
N ARG A 540 6.01 14.14 11.84
CA ARG A 540 4.79 14.96 11.85
C ARG A 540 4.70 15.89 10.63
N LEU A 541 5.84 16.19 10.00
CA LEU A 541 5.94 17.03 8.81
C LEU A 541 5.92 16.23 7.49
N TRP A 542 5.92 14.91 7.55
CA TRP A 542 5.92 14.06 6.35
C TRP A 542 4.72 14.27 5.42
N PRO A 543 3.48 14.57 5.89
CA PRO A 543 2.39 14.92 5.00
C PRO A 543 2.69 16.11 4.09
N ARG A 544 3.41 17.12 4.61
CA ARG A 544 3.80 18.27 3.81
C ARG A 544 4.84 17.93 2.73
N TYR A 545 5.80 17.04 3.04
CA TYR A 545 6.75 16.56 2.02
C TYR A 545 6.05 15.75 0.94
N ALA A 546 5.10 14.89 1.30
CA ALA A 546 4.34 14.08 0.34
C ALA A 546 3.56 14.94 -0.66
N GLU A 547 3.01 16.08 -0.24
CA GLU A 547 2.34 17.04 -1.12
C GLU A 547 3.30 17.72 -2.12
N LEU A 548 4.60 17.89 -1.76
CA LEU A 548 5.58 18.59 -2.59
C LEU A 548 6.26 17.68 -3.62
N ILE A 549 6.46 16.41 -3.30
CA ILE A 549 7.18 15.42 -4.12
C ILE A 549 6.65 15.32 -5.56
N PRO A 550 5.33 15.21 -5.82
CA PRO A 550 4.80 15.06 -7.17
C PRO A 550 5.20 16.22 -8.11
N HIS A 551 5.43 17.40 -7.57
CA HIS A 551 5.67 18.62 -8.33
C HIS A 551 7.16 18.85 -8.72
N LEU A 552 8.11 18.09 -8.15
CA LEU A 552 9.55 18.31 -8.31
C LEU A 552 10.02 18.28 -9.77
N GLU A 553 9.59 17.25 -10.52
CA GLU A 553 9.99 17.07 -11.92
C GLU A 553 9.31 18.11 -12.82
N SER A 554 8.00 18.28 -12.67
CA SER A 554 7.22 19.23 -13.49
C SER A 554 7.69 20.67 -13.32
N ALA A 555 8.11 21.06 -12.12
CA ALA A 555 8.64 22.39 -11.85
C ALA A 555 10.12 22.56 -12.27
N GLY A 556 10.81 21.48 -12.66
CA GLY A 556 12.23 21.51 -12.99
C GLY A 556 13.13 21.73 -11.76
N VAL A 557 12.73 21.24 -10.57
CA VAL A 557 13.53 21.33 -9.34
C VAL A 557 14.86 20.60 -9.47
N LEU A 558 14.86 19.44 -10.14
CA LEU A 558 16.03 18.58 -10.30
C LEU A 558 17.18 19.24 -11.09
N THR A 559 16.85 20.17 -11.97
CA THR A 559 17.82 20.85 -12.86
C THR A 559 18.19 22.26 -12.38
N SER A 560 17.72 22.66 -11.19
CA SER A 560 17.95 24.01 -10.67
C SER A 560 19.38 24.22 -10.18
N SER A 561 19.98 25.38 -10.55
CA SER A 561 21.27 25.85 -10.02
C SER A 561 21.14 26.65 -8.73
N ASN A 562 19.94 26.95 -8.26
CA ASN A 562 19.73 27.75 -7.06
C ASN A 562 20.01 26.92 -5.79
N PRO A 563 20.94 27.32 -4.90
CA PRO A 563 21.31 26.55 -3.71
C PRO A 563 20.13 26.25 -2.75
N ARG A 564 19.16 27.18 -2.62
CA ARG A 564 17.98 27.00 -1.76
C ARG A 564 17.07 25.90 -2.31
N ILE A 565 16.88 25.87 -3.63
CA ILE A 565 16.07 24.84 -4.30
C ILE A 565 16.77 23.48 -4.24
N GLN A 566 18.09 23.47 -4.38
CA GLN A 566 18.90 22.25 -4.22
C GLN A 566 18.79 21.68 -2.80
N THR A 567 18.88 22.52 -1.77
CA THR A 567 18.69 22.10 -0.37
C THR A 567 17.29 21.53 -0.13
N PHE A 568 16.26 22.16 -0.68
CA PHE A 568 14.90 21.65 -0.65
C PHE A 568 14.80 20.24 -1.27
N LEU A 569 15.39 20.02 -2.44
CA LEU A 569 15.41 18.69 -3.07
C LEU A 569 16.08 17.65 -2.18
N LEU A 570 17.23 18.00 -1.56
CA LEU A 570 17.93 17.10 -0.63
C LEU A 570 17.07 16.75 0.61
N HIS A 571 16.30 17.70 1.12
CA HIS A 571 15.33 17.44 2.18
C HIS A 571 14.22 16.47 1.73
N CYS A 572 13.73 16.61 0.50
CA CYS A 572 12.77 15.68 -0.10
C CYS A 572 13.37 14.27 -0.24
N LEU A 573 14.61 14.14 -0.74
CA LEU A 573 15.27 12.83 -0.86
C LEU A 573 15.51 12.18 0.52
N ARG A 574 15.90 12.96 1.53
CA ARG A 574 16.04 12.48 2.90
C ARG A 574 14.71 12.00 3.48
N TYR A 575 13.64 12.76 3.24
CA TYR A 575 12.29 12.32 3.61
C TYR A 575 11.95 10.96 2.96
N LEU A 576 12.16 10.80 1.65
CA LEU A 576 11.87 9.56 0.93
C LEU A 576 12.63 8.35 1.51
N ILE A 577 13.91 8.53 1.87
CA ILE A 577 14.69 7.48 2.55
C ILE A 577 14.06 7.10 3.90
N LEU A 578 13.72 8.09 4.71
CA LEU A 578 13.16 7.87 6.05
C LEU A 578 11.74 7.28 6.00
N ALA A 579 10.97 7.65 4.98
CA ALA A 579 9.63 7.12 4.73
C ALA A 579 9.64 5.71 4.11
N GLY A 580 10.81 5.20 3.66
CA GLY A 580 10.94 3.89 3.01
C GLY A 580 10.63 3.89 1.52
N GLU A 581 10.54 5.07 0.89
CA GLU A 581 10.25 5.27 -0.54
C GLU A 581 11.55 5.19 -1.40
N TYR A 582 12.29 4.09 -1.23
CA TYR A 582 13.63 3.95 -1.82
C TYR A 582 13.64 4.00 -3.35
N ARG A 583 12.61 3.45 -4.03
CA ARG A 583 12.52 3.47 -5.50
C ARG A 583 12.33 4.87 -6.05
N THR A 584 11.43 5.64 -5.45
CA THR A 584 11.22 7.06 -5.82
C THR A 584 12.47 7.88 -5.55
N CYS A 585 13.11 7.68 -4.39
CA CYS A 585 14.36 8.33 -4.05
C CYS A 585 15.47 8.01 -5.06
N LEU A 586 15.63 6.73 -5.43
CA LEU A 586 16.63 6.29 -6.40
C LEU A 586 16.43 6.97 -7.75
N ARG A 587 15.21 6.96 -8.27
CA ARG A 587 14.87 7.56 -9.57
C ARG A 587 15.18 9.07 -9.60
N LEU A 588 14.71 9.81 -8.60
CA LEU A 588 14.97 11.26 -8.51
C LEU A 588 16.45 11.58 -8.31
N ALA A 589 17.14 10.82 -7.45
CA ALA A 589 18.57 11.02 -7.20
C ALA A 589 19.42 10.72 -8.43
N GLU A 590 19.09 9.67 -9.20
CA GLU A 590 19.81 9.29 -10.42
C GLU A 590 19.69 10.34 -11.51
N GLN A 591 18.48 10.86 -11.74
CA GLN A 591 18.24 11.98 -12.67
C GLN A 591 18.98 13.25 -12.23
N THR A 592 18.96 13.55 -10.94
CA THR A 592 19.61 14.75 -10.39
C THR A 592 21.13 14.64 -10.44
N ASP A 593 21.71 13.47 -10.13
CA ASP A 593 23.17 13.25 -10.09
C ASP A 593 23.83 13.54 -11.45
N ALA A 594 23.20 13.06 -12.54
CA ALA A 594 23.71 13.30 -13.89
C ALA A 594 23.76 14.80 -14.24
N VAL A 595 22.72 15.55 -13.86
CA VAL A 595 22.63 17.00 -14.13
C VAL A 595 23.59 17.80 -13.23
N TRP A 596 23.56 17.53 -11.92
CA TRP A 596 24.35 18.34 -10.97
C TRP A 596 25.85 18.14 -11.12
N ARG A 597 26.32 16.91 -11.43
CA ARG A 597 27.75 16.69 -11.73
C ARG A 597 28.23 17.51 -12.93
N THR A 598 27.39 17.60 -13.98
CA THR A 598 27.71 18.40 -15.15
C THR A 598 27.71 19.91 -14.85
N MET A 599 26.74 20.37 -14.03
CA MET A 599 26.48 21.77 -13.76
C MET A 599 27.41 22.36 -12.67
N LEU A 600 27.61 21.59 -11.58
CA LEU A 600 28.30 22.05 -10.37
C LEU A 600 29.71 21.47 -10.22
N GLY A 601 30.02 20.40 -10.94
CA GLY A 601 31.22 19.59 -10.74
C GLY A 601 31.07 18.57 -9.61
N ASP A 602 31.91 17.53 -9.67
CA ASP A 602 31.90 16.42 -8.73
C ASP A 602 32.21 16.81 -7.27
N ASP A 603 32.91 17.94 -7.07
CA ASP A 603 33.43 18.37 -5.77
C ASP A 603 32.48 19.32 -5.02
N HIS A 604 31.32 19.63 -5.61
CA HIS A 604 30.38 20.55 -5.00
C HIS A 604 29.64 19.91 -3.80
N ASP A 605 29.44 20.68 -2.72
CA ASP A 605 28.83 20.20 -1.47
C ASP A 605 27.45 19.57 -1.71
N GLN A 606 26.63 20.14 -2.59
CA GLN A 606 25.29 19.61 -2.91
C GLN A 606 25.37 18.27 -3.65
N VAL A 607 26.36 18.05 -4.51
CA VAL A 607 26.59 16.76 -5.21
C VAL A 607 27.03 15.70 -4.21
N ARG A 608 27.86 16.08 -3.23
CA ARG A 608 28.23 15.15 -2.15
C ARG A 608 27.05 14.75 -1.29
N GLU A 609 26.24 15.71 -0.86
CA GLU A 609 25.03 15.41 -0.07
C GLU A 609 24.04 14.54 -0.86
N LEU A 610 23.84 14.82 -2.14
CA LEU A 610 23.06 13.97 -3.04
C LEU A 610 23.59 12.54 -3.08
N SER A 611 24.94 12.39 -3.17
CA SER A 611 25.60 11.07 -3.23
C SER A 611 25.33 10.22 -1.99
N TYR A 612 25.15 10.81 -0.80
CA TYR A 612 24.74 10.08 0.41
C TYR A 612 23.33 9.51 0.30
N HIS A 613 22.38 10.29 -0.21
CA HIS A 613 21.00 9.83 -0.40
C HIS A 613 20.90 8.81 -1.53
N TYR A 614 21.58 9.06 -2.64
CA TYR A 614 21.67 8.15 -3.78
C TYR A 614 22.30 6.80 -3.38
N GLY A 615 23.47 6.83 -2.72
CA GLY A 615 24.14 5.63 -2.21
C GLY A 615 23.30 4.90 -1.17
N GLY A 616 22.59 5.61 -0.31
CA GLY A 616 21.64 5.05 0.64
C GLY A 616 20.50 4.29 -0.03
N ALA A 617 19.87 4.89 -1.05
CA ALA A 617 18.80 4.26 -1.83
C ALA A 617 19.29 3.02 -2.59
N LEU A 618 20.46 3.11 -3.25
CA LEU A 618 21.11 1.98 -3.92
C LEU A 618 21.33 0.80 -2.95
N ARG A 619 21.89 1.08 -1.77
CA ARG A 619 22.14 0.06 -0.74
C ARG A 619 20.86 -0.58 -0.24
N MET A 620 19.83 0.25 0.02
CA MET A 620 18.53 -0.26 0.49
C MET A 620 17.80 -1.09 -0.55
N LEU A 621 18.05 -0.91 -1.83
CA LEU A 621 17.48 -1.69 -2.93
C LEU A 621 18.38 -2.86 -3.39
N GLY A 622 19.50 -3.11 -2.71
CA GLY A 622 20.38 -4.25 -3.03
C GLY A 622 21.40 -3.99 -4.16
N HIS A 623 21.51 -2.76 -4.67
CA HIS A 623 22.48 -2.40 -5.72
C HIS A 623 23.89 -2.15 -5.13
N PHE A 624 24.41 -3.13 -4.38
CA PHE A 624 25.59 -2.97 -3.53
C PHE A 624 26.86 -2.57 -4.29
N LYS A 625 27.10 -3.10 -5.50
CA LYS A 625 28.28 -2.74 -6.32
C LYS A 625 28.27 -1.26 -6.69
N ARG A 626 27.12 -0.74 -7.14
CA ARG A 626 26.97 0.67 -7.49
C ARG A 626 27.13 1.56 -6.25
N ALA A 627 26.52 1.16 -5.13
CA ALA A 627 26.63 1.84 -3.85
C ALA A 627 28.08 1.89 -3.37
N GLU A 628 28.85 0.79 -3.51
CA GLU A 628 30.25 0.70 -3.12
C GLU A 628 31.12 1.64 -3.98
N THR A 629 30.97 1.62 -5.30
CA THR A 629 31.72 2.49 -6.21
C THR A 629 31.48 3.95 -5.87
N LEU A 630 30.21 4.35 -5.66
CA LEU A 630 29.84 5.72 -5.34
C LEU A 630 30.42 6.15 -3.98
N ALA A 631 30.17 5.37 -2.92
CA ALA A 631 30.62 5.72 -1.57
C ALA A 631 32.14 5.76 -1.46
N LYS A 632 32.83 4.81 -2.13
CA LYS A 632 34.29 4.79 -2.17
C LYS A 632 34.86 6.04 -2.84
N SER A 633 34.33 6.42 -4.01
CA SER A 633 34.82 7.59 -4.74
C SER A 633 34.68 8.89 -3.94
N VAL A 634 33.56 9.05 -3.19
CA VAL A 634 33.35 10.21 -2.32
C VAL A 634 34.33 10.19 -1.13
N ALA A 635 34.51 9.03 -0.49
CA ALA A 635 35.40 8.90 0.67
C ALA A 635 36.90 9.14 0.29
N ASP A 636 37.37 8.49 -0.78
CA ASP A 636 38.76 8.64 -1.25
C ASP A 636 39.08 10.08 -1.61
N ARG A 637 38.16 10.77 -2.29
CA ARG A 637 38.30 12.15 -2.68
C ARG A 637 38.38 13.11 -1.48
N LEU A 638 37.40 13.03 -0.57
CA LEU A 638 37.38 13.86 0.62
C LEU A 638 38.61 13.64 1.52
N LEU A 639 39.04 12.38 1.62
CA LEU A 639 40.28 12.07 2.36
C LEU A 639 41.50 12.76 1.73
N ALA A 640 41.61 12.78 0.41
CA ALA A 640 42.71 13.44 -0.31
C ALA A 640 42.68 14.99 -0.18
N GLU A 641 41.47 15.57 -0.22
CA GLU A 641 41.27 17.02 -0.21
C GLU A 641 41.31 17.64 1.19
N ARG A 642 40.69 17.01 2.18
CA ARG A 642 40.42 17.60 3.51
C ARG A 642 41.09 16.83 4.66
N GLY A 643 41.65 15.66 4.36
CA GLY A 643 42.32 14.82 5.37
C GLY A 643 41.36 14.07 6.28
N ASP A 644 41.91 13.28 7.21
CA ASP A 644 41.21 12.35 8.09
C ASP A 644 40.55 12.96 9.35
N ARG A 645 40.69 14.27 9.55
CA ARG A 645 40.11 15.02 10.67
C ARG A 645 38.93 15.90 10.27
N ASP A 646 38.61 15.96 9.00
CA ASP A 646 37.43 16.68 8.52
C ASP A 646 36.13 15.84 8.77
N LEU A 647 35.08 16.49 9.30
CA LEU A 647 33.83 15.82 9.66
C LEU A 647 33.11 15.22 8.46
N GLU A 648 33.19 15.85 7.28
CA GLU A 648 32.57 15.29 6.08
C GLU A 648 33.36 14.09 5.55
N THR A 649 34.69 14.12 5.64
CA THR A 649 35.55 12.97 5.35
C THR A 649 35.19 11.78 6.22
N LEU A 650 35.02 11.99 7.53
CA LEU A 650 34.63 10.94 8.47
C LEU A 650 33.22 10.41 8.19
N ARG A 651 32.30 11.27 7.77
CA ARG A 651 30.94 10.87 7.36
C ARG A 651 30.98 9.99 6.11
N ALA A 652 31.73 10.38 5.09
CA ALA A 652 31.93 9.63 3.86
C ALA A 652 32.57 8.27 4.13
N THR A 653 33.63 8.23 4.96
CA THR A 653 34.32 7.02 5.39
C THR A 653 33.36 6.05 6.12
N SER A 654 32.55 6.57 7.06
CA SER A 654 31.53 5.77 7.77
C SER A 654 30.45 5.24 6.83
N THR A 655 30.04 6.02 5.82
CA THR A 655 29.08 5.62 4.81
C THR A 655 29.65 4.49 3.93
N TYR A 656 30.88 4.64 3.46
CA TYR A 656 31.57 3.61 2.68
C TYR A 656 31.73 2.32 3.49
N ALA A 657 32.16 2.42 4.75
CA ALA A 657 32.26 1.27 5.64
C ALA A 657 30.92 0.55 5.83
N GLY A 658 29.80 1.30 5.92
CA GLY A 658 28.45 0.71 5.96
C GLY A 658 28.09 -0.10 4.70
N VAL A 659 28.56 0.31 3.52
CA VAL A 659 28.40 -0.47 2.29
C VAL A 659 29.30 -1.72 2.30
N LEU A 660 30.55 -1.60 2.80
CA LEU A 660 31.48 -2.74 2.95
C LEU A 660 30.90 -3.84 3.87
N LEU A 661 30.14 -3.47 4.92
CA LEU A 661 29.40 -4.45 5.72
C LEU A 661 28.36 -5.21 4.89
N SER A 662 27.68 -4.54 3.98
CA SER A 662 26.68 -5.16 3.10
C SER A 662 27.30 -6.03 2.00
N THR A 663 28.61 -5.89 1.70
CA THR A 663 29.38 -6.70 0.73
C THR A 663 30.32 -7.69 1.39
N ALA A 664 30.11 -7.98 2.69
CA ALA A 664 30.89 -8.93 3.51
C ALA A 664 32.39 -8.61 3.66
N LYS A 665 32.81 -7.40 3.44
CA LYS A 665 34.19 -6.93 3.70
C LYS A 665 34.35 -6.46 5.14
N PHE A 666 33.96 -7.30 6.11
CA PHE A 666 33.80 -6.96 7.52
C PHE A 666 35.07 -6.43 8.18
N GLY A 667 36.24 -7.00 7.86
CA GLY A 667 37.53 -6.55 8.42
C GLY A 667 37.88 -5.13 8.01
N GLN A 668 37.77 -4.80 6.73
CA GLN A 668 38.02 -3.45 6.20
C GLN A 668 37.00 -2.44 6.76
N ALA A 669 35.74 -2.84 6.83
CA ALA A 669 34.68 -1.99 7.40
C ALA A 669 34.96 -1.65 8.85
N ARG A 670 35.38 -2.62 9.67
CA ARG A 670 35.75 -2.40 11.09
C ARG A 670 36.88 -1.39 11.23
N GLU A 671 37.97 -1.55 10.47
CA GLU A 671 39.11 -0.64 10.54
C GLU A 671 38.71 0.80 10.26
N LEU A 672 37.91 1.02 9.21
CA LEU A 672 37.40 2.35 8.85
C LEU A 672 36.47 2.92 9.92
N LEU A 673 35.60 2.09 10.50
CA LEU A 673 34.64 2.51 11.52
C LEU A 673 35.34 2.82 12.87
N GLU A 674 36.31 2.01 13.28
CA GLU A 674 37.12 2.27 14.49
C GLU A 674 37.93 3.55 14.35
N HIS A 675 38.52 3.78 13.15
CA HIS A 675 39.23 5.04 12.85
C HIS A 675 38.28 6.24 12.92
N ALA A 676 37.13 6.18 12.23
CA ALA A 676 36.15 7.25 12.24
C ALA A 676 35.61 7.53 13.65
N PHE A 677 35.30 6.50 14.43
CA PHE A 677 34.85 6.63 15.82
C PHE A 677 35.89 7.32 16.71
N ALA A 678 37.17 6.93 16.60
CA ALA A 678 38.24 7.56 17.37
C ALA A 678 38.34 9.07 17.05
N ARG A 679 38.25 9.46 15.75
CA ARG A 679 38.26 10.84 15.32
C ARG A 679 37.04 11.63 15.75
N TYR A 680 35.84 11.08 15.61
CA TYR A 680 34.61 11.73 16.12
C TYR A 680 34.71 11.98 17.64
N ARG A 681 35.20 11.01 18.40
CA ARG A 681 35.38 11.15 19.83
C ARG A 681 36.37 12.28 20.19
N GLU A 682 37.45 12.41 19.43
CA GLU A 682 38.42 13.50 19.61
C GLU A 682 37.82 14.88 19.28
N LEU A 683 37.02 14.98 18.21
CA LEU A 683 36.53 16.25 17.68
C LEU A 683 35.23 16.73 18.35
N LEU A 684 34.32 15.83 18.65
CA LEU A 684 32.94 16.12 19.10
C LEU A 684 32.70 15.70 20.56
N GLY A 685 33.57 14.88 21.13
CA GLY A 685 33.40 14.31 22.46
C GLY A 685 32.64 12.98 22.44
N GLU A 686 32.68 12.29 23.60
CA GLU A 686 32.13 10.92 23.72
C GLU A 686 30.61 10.84 23.68
N ASP A 687 29.93 11.88 24.17
CA ASP A 687 28.46 11.92 24.28
C ASP A 687 27.76 12.61 23.09
N ASP A 688 28.51 13.05 22.05
CA ASP A 688 27.91 13.57 20.84
C ASP A 688 27.13 12.50 20.07
N SER A 689 26.02 12.87 19.49
CA SER A 689 25.13 11.95 18.76
C SER A 689 25.81 11.25 17.59
N THR A 690 26.72 11.95 16.89
CA THR A 690 27.49 11.42 15.76
C THR A 690 28.53 10.41 16.23
N THR A 691 29.22 10.72 17.33
CA THR A 691 30.15 9.79 17.99
C THR A 691 29.46 8.51 18.43
N LEU A 692 28.30 8.63 19.09
CA LEU A 692 27.48 7.48 19.50
C LEU A 692 26.95 6.66 18.33
N ASN A 693 26.70 7.28 17.17
CA ASN A 693 26.33 6.55 15.95
C ASN A 693 27.52 5.79 15.36
N ALA A 694 28.70 6.38 15.36
CA ALA A 694 29.92 5.72 14.91
C ALA A 694 30.27 4.52 15.80
N GLU A 695 30.16 4.65 17.12
CA GLU A 695 30.35 3.57 18.10
C GLU A 695 29.38 2.40 17.89
N ASN A 696 28.09 2.70 17.65
CA ASN A 696 27.08 1.68 17.30
C ASN A 696 27.46 0.92 16.01
N ASN A 697 28.01 1.61 15.01
CA ASN A 697 28.43 0.96 13.77
C ASN A 697 29.67 0.07 13.97
N VAL A 698 30.56 0.40 14.88
CA VAL A 698 31.66 -0.47 15.32
C VAL A 698 31.10 -1.75 15.96
N ALA A 699 30.10 -1.64 16.84
CA ALA A 699 29.45 -2.81 17.44
C ALA A 699 28.82 -3.74 16.39
N VAL A 700 28.20 -3.18 15.33
CA VAL A 700 27.68 -3.96 14.19
C VAL A 700 28.82 -4.71 13.48
N ALA A 701 29.94 -4.06 13.19
CA ALA A 701 31.08 -4.68 12.55
C ALA A 701 31.70 -5.83 13.39
N LEU A 702 31.86 -5.59 14.70
CA LEU A 702 32.33 -6.61 15.64
C LEU A 702 31.42 -7.84 15.69
N ARG A 703 30.12 -7.63 15.66
CA ARG A 703 29.12 -8.70 15.63
C ARG A 703 29.20 -9.53 14.37
N LEU A 704 29.34 -8.90 13.22
CA LEU A 704 29.51 -9.56 11.92
C LEU A 704 30.86 -10.29 11.80
N LEU A 705 31.87 -9.91 12.60
CA LEU A 705 33.14 -10.62 12.72
C LEU A 705 33.14 -11.77 13.75
N GLY A 706 31.98 -12.04 14.37
CA GLY A 706 31.86 -13.07 15.40
C GLY A 706 32.42 -12.70 16.78
N ARG A 707 32.81 -11.43 17.00
CA ARG A 707 33.34 -10.91 18.29
C ARG A 707 32.19 -10.47 19.20
N TYR A 708 31.34 -11.42 19.59
CA TYR A 708 30.01 -11.15 20.18
C TYR A 708 30.08 -10.45 21.56
N GLN A 709 31.07 -10.82 22.40
CA GLN A 709 31.22 -10.17 23.71
C GLN A 709 31.60 -8.69 23.57
N GLU A 710 32.57 -8.38 22.73
CA GLU A 710 33.02 -7.02 22.50
C GLU A 710 31.91 -6.16 21.85
N ALA A 711 31.17 -6.76 20.91
CA ALA A 711 30.02 -6.08 20.30
C ALA A 711 28.95 -5.74 21.36
N TYR A 712 28.63 -6.67 22.24
CA TYR A 712 27.67 -6.47 23.34
C TYR A 712 28.10 -5.38 24.31
N ASP A 713 29.37 -5.39 24.73
CA ASP A 713 29.91 -4.40 25.66
C ASP A 713 29.87 -2.99 25.04
N THR A 714 30.21 -2.87 23.77
CA THR A 714 30.10 -1.62 22.99
C THR A 714 28.65 -1.15 22.85
N ASP A 715 27.73 -2.04 22.45
CA ASP A 715 26.30 -1.72 22.37
C ASP A 715 25.71 -1.27 23.71
N LEU A 716 26.12 -1.92 24.82
CA LEU A 716 25.63 -1.61 26.18
C LEU A 716 26.13 -0.24 26.67
N ASP A 717 27.38 0.12 26.39
CA ASP A 717 27.90 1.44 26.71
C ASP A 717 27.22 2.52 25.88
N THR A 718 27.13 2.32 24.56
CA THR A 718 26.39 3.23 23.64
C THR A 718 24.94 3.42 24.10
N LEU A 719 24.24 2.35 24.49
CA LEU A 719 22.85 2.41 24.97
C LEU A 719 22.74 3.29 26.24
N ARG A 720 23.59 3.07 27.24
CA ARG A 720 23.58 3.85 28.49
C ARG A 720 23.81 5.33 28.24
N ARG A 721 24.72 5.68 27.32
CA ARG A 721 25.02 7.07 26.96
C ARG A 721 23.83 7.68 26.18
N ARG A 722 23.24 6.96 25.21
CA ARG A 722 22.07 7.41 24.48
C ARG A 722 20.84 7.62 25.37
N GLU A 723 20.63 6.77 26.38
CA GLU A 723 19.56 6.97 27.36
C GLU A 723 19.72 8.29 28.15
N ARG A 724 20.94 8.67 28.49
CA ARG A 724 21.24 9.96 29.18
C ARG A 724 21.01 11.16 28.25
N VAL A 725 21.54 11.11 27.03
CA VAL A 725 21.61 12.26 26.12
C VAL A 725 20.32 12.41 25.28
N LEU A 726 19.86 11.29 24.69
CA LEU A 726 18.76 11.30 23.71
C LEU A 726 17.42 10.86 24.33
N ARG A 727 17.45 10.31 25.54
CA ARG A 727 16.30 9.71 26.25
C ARG A 727 15.89 8.33 25.69
N VAL A 728 15.16 7.58 26.51
CA VAL A 728 14.78 6.17 26.24
C VAL A 728 13.92 6.00 24.97
N ARG A 729 13.11 7.00 24.63
CA ARG A 729 12.17 6.94 23.49
C ARG A 729 12.76 7.41 22.15
N HIS A 730 14.03 7.81 22.11
CA HIS A 730 14.65 8.22 20.88
C HIS A 730 14.97 7.02 19.99
N ILE A 731 14.75 7.14 18.67
CA ILE A 731 14.91 6.04 17.69
C ILE A 731 16.30 5.39 17.74
N ALA A 732 17.36 6.17 17.93
CA ALA A 732 18.72 5.65 18.06
C ALA A 732 18.93 4.84 19.34
N THR A 733 18.32 5.26 20.47
CA THR A 733 18.36 4.53 21.75
C THR A 733 17.65 3.18 21.61
N LEU A 734 16.48 3.17 20.96
CA LEU A 734 15.74 1.94 20.68
C LEU A 734 16.55 0.97 19.80
N SER A 735 17.32 1.48 18.83
CA SER A 735 18.20 0.68 17.97
C SER A 735 19.32 0.00 18.78
N SER A 736 20.00 0.73 19.69
CA SER A 736 21.01 0.12 20.58
C SER A 736 20.41 -0.97 21.47
N GLY A 737 19.16 -0.79 21.93
CA GLY A 737 18.44 -1.80 22.69
C GLY A 737 18.27 -3.13 21.96
N ILE A 738 17.98 -3.08 20.65
CA ILE A 738 17.90 -4.26 19.76
C ILE A 738 19.28 -4.89 19.62
N GLY A 739 20.34 -4.09 19.43
CA GLY A 739 21.74 -4.57 19.36
C GLY A 739 22.16 -5.35 20.59
N CYS A 740 21.88 -4.81 21.78
CA CYS A 740 22.16 -5.50 23.06
C CYS A 740 21.41 -6.85 23.18
N ALA A 741 20.13 -6.90 22.83
CA ALA A 741 19.35 -8.15 22.89
C ALA A 741 19.90 -9.19 21.90
N MET A 742 20.30 -8.76 20.70
CA MET A 742 20.93 -9.61 19.70
C MET A 742 22.29 -10.13 20.19
N GLY A 743 23.13 -9.27 20.79
CA GLY A 743 24.40 -9.67 21.37
C GLY A 743 24.23 -10.77 22.43
N LEU A 744 23.28 -10.61 23.37
CA LEU A 744 22.93 -11.62 24.36
C LEU A 744 22.52 -12.97 23.74
N ARG A 745 21.70 -12.92 22.65
CA ARG A 745 21.28 -14.13 21.94
C ARG A 745 22.45 -14.84 21.28
N LEU A 746 23.31 -14.08 20.60
CA LEU A 746 24.51 -14.62 19.95
C LEU A 746 25.56 -15.19 20.93
N MET A 747 25.58 -14.74 22.19
CA MET A 747 26.38 -15.29 23.26
C MET A 747 25.71 -16.48 23.97
N GLY A 748 24.54 -16.93 23.52
CA GLY A 748 23.83 -18.06 24.15
C GLY A 748 23.05 -17.71 25.44
N ARG A 749 22.98 -16.43 25.84
CA ARG A 749 22.24 -15.93 27.00
C ARG A 749 20.76 -15.71 26.69
N TYR A 750 20.08 -16.77 26.25
CA TYR A 750 18.74 -16.69 25.59
C TYR A 750 17.66 -16.09 26.48
N ARG A 751 17.63 -16.42 27.81
CA ARG A 751 16.61 -15.87 28.73
C ARG A 751 16.72 -14.34 28.89
N GLU A 752 17.95 -13.86 29.00
CA GLU A 752 18.19 -12.42 29.12
C GLU A 752 17.91 -11.68 27.80
N ALA A 753 18.28 -12.30 26.68
CA ALA A 753 17.96 -11.78 25.35
C ALA A 753 16.45 -11.65 25.15
N LEU A 754 15.67 -12.67 25.52
CA LEU A 754 14.23 -12.69 25.43
C LEU A 754 13.60 -11.56 26.25
N ALA A 755 13.92 -11.47 27.55
CA ALA A 755 13.36 -10.44 28.42
C ALA A 755 13.67 -9.01 27.93
N ARG A 756 14.90 -8.78 27.47
CA ARG A 756 15.29 -7.47 26.91
C ARG A 756 14.56 -7.16 25.59
N GLN A 757 14.41 -8.17 24.73
CA GLN A 757 13.77 -7.99 23.44
C GLN A 757 12.26 -7.75 23.53
N GLU A 758 11.57 -8.40 24.47
CA GLU A 758 10.14 -8.15 24.76
C GLU A 758 9.92 -6.69 25.19
N GLN A 759 10.74 -6.19 26.10
CA GLN A 759 10.69 -4.79 26.53
C GLN A 759 11.01 -3.85 25.37
N GLY A 760 12.05 -4.17 24.57
CA GLY A 760 12.46 -3.40 23.42
C GLY A 760 11.37 -3.33 22.33
N LEU A 761 10.72 -4.45 22.02
CA LEU A 761 9.61 -4.48 21.06
C LEU A 761 8.42 -3.62 21.53
N LYS A 762 8.05 -3.71 22.79
CA LYS A 762 6.98 -2.88 23.37
C LYS A 762 7.27 -1.39 23.19
N LEU A 763 8.48 -0.94 23.48
CA LEU A 763 8.89 0.46 23.31
C LEU A 763 8.93 0.87 21.83
N ASN A 764 9.53 0.03 20.95
CA ASN A 764 9.55 0.30 19.51
C ASN A 764 8.13 0.44 18.95
N SER A 765 7.22 -0.47 19.32
CA SER A 765 5.82 -0.43 18.88
C SER A 765 5.08 0.82 19.36
N GLN A 766 5.38 1.28 20.58
CA GLN A 766 4.75 2.49 21.14
C GLN A 766 5.27 3.80 20.51
N VAL A 767 6.54 3.83 20.12
CA VAL A 767 7.19 5.06 19.61
C VAL A 767 7.13 5.15 18.10
N LEU A 768 7.38 4.04 17.41
CA LEU A 768 7.50 3.97 15.95
C LEU A 768 6.33 3.26 15.30
N GLY A 769 5.48 2.61 16.12
CA GLY A 769 4.39 1.77 15.65
C GLY A 769 4.82 0.34 15.27
N PRO A 770 3.85 -0.60 15.15
CA PRO A 770 4.15 -2.03 15.00
C PRO A 770 4.82 -2.39 13.67
N ASN A 771 4.73 -1.54 12.66
CA ASN A 771 5.14 -1.85 11.30
C ASN A 771 6.34 -1.03 10.79
N HIS A 772 6.90 -0.16 11.63
CA HIS A 772 8.13 0.54 11.29
C HIS A 772 9.28 -0.47 11.05
N PRO A 773 10.17 -0.27 10.06
CA PRO A 773 11.28 -1.19 9.76
C PRO A 773 12.06 -1.63 11.01
N GLN A 774 12.32 -0.71 11.93
CA GLN A 774 13.01 -1.01 13.20
C GLN A 774 12.15 -1.85 14.15
N THR A 775 10.83 -1.65 14.20
CA THR A 775 9.92 -2.48 15.00
C THR A 775 9.81 -3.89 14.42
N LEU A 776 9.77 -4.01 13.08
CA LEU A 776 9.81 -5.31 12.41
C LEU A 776 11.10 -6.06 12.69
N ARG A 777 12.26 -5.36 12.71
CA ARG A 777 13.55 -5.96 13.13
C ARG A 777 13.52 -6.41 14.60
N ALA A 778 12.92 -5.60 15.47
CA ALA A 778 12.75 -5.97 16.87
C ALA A 778 11.87 -7.21 17.04
N GLU A 779 10.78 -7.30 16.28
CA GLU A 779 9.87 -8.46 16.30
C GLU A 779 10.50 -9.71 15.69
N HIS A 780 11.26 -9.57 14.60
CA HIS A 780 12.07 -10.65 14.03
C HIS A 780 13.05 -11.21 15.06
N ASN A 781 13.83 -10.32 15.70
CA ASN A 781 14.77 -10.73 16.75
C ASN A 781 14.06 -11.37 17.95
N LEU A 782 12.84 -10.93 18.30
CA LEU A 782 12.01 -11.60 19.32
C LEU A 782 11.64 -13.03 18.88
N GLY A 783 11.23 -13.24 17.65
CA GLY A 783 10.96 -14.56 17.07
C GLY A 783 12.18 -15.48 17.21
N MET A 784 13.37 -14.95 16.92
CA MET A 784 14.63 -15.69 17.07
C MET A 784 14.98 -15.95 18.54
N CYS A 785 14.74 -15.02 19.45
CA CYS A 785 14.92 -15.23 20.90
C CYS A 785 13.98 -16.31 21.43
N LEU A 786 12.70 -16.32 21.04
CA LEU A 786 11.72 -17.35 21.41
C LEU A 786 12.16 -18.72 20.91
N ARG A 787 12.55 -18.83 19.65
CA ARG A 787 13.06 -20.07 19.05
C ARG A 787 14.25 -20.62 19.83
N ARG A 788 15.27 -19.79 20.09
CA ARG A 788 16.47 -20.18 20.84
C ARG A 788 16.20 -20.45 22.32
N SER A 789 15.13 -19.94 22.90
CA SER A 789 14.68 -20.24 24.26
C SER A 789 13.81 -21.51 24.34
N GLY A 790 13.45 -22.11 23.21
CA GLY A 790 12.64 -23.34 23.13
C GLY A 790 11.14 -23.14 22.97
N ASP A 791 10.63 -21.89 22.86
CA ASP A 791 9.24 -21.60 22.52
C ASP A 791 9.05 -21.61 21.01
N ILE A 792 8.98 -22.82 20.43
CA ILE A 792 8.84 -23.00 18.99
C ILE A 792 7.51 -22.47 18.43
N PRO A 793 6.32 -22.70 19.05
CA PRO A 793 5.06 -22.15 18.57
C PRO A 793 5.03 -20.62 18.59
N GLY A 794 5.50 -19.99 19.65
CA GLY A 794 5.58 -18.54 19.78
C GLY A 794 6.51 -17.92 18.74
N ALA A 795 7.65 -18.55 18.47
CA ALA A 795 8.59 -18.15 17.43
C ALA A 795 7.94 -18.18 16.04
N GLY A 796 7.25 -19.28 15.69
CA GLY A 796 6.61 -19.45 14.39
C GLY A 796 5.55 -18.41 14.09
N ALA A 797 4.71 -18.08 15.07
CA ALA A 797 3.69 -17.05 14.91
C ALA A 797 4.32 -15.67 14.61
N ARG A 798 5.42 -15.34 15.30
CA ARG A 798 6.14 -14.07 15.09
C ARG A 798 6.86 -14.03 13.76
N LEU A 799 7.65 -15.06 13.43
CA LEU A 799 8.41 -15.11 12.18
C LEU A 799 7.50 -15.08 10.95
N ARG A 800 6.37 -15.81 10.99
CA ARG A 800 5.35 -15.75 9.91
C ARG A 800 4.80 -14.34 9.74
N SER A 801 4.35 -13.72 10.83
CA SER A 801 3.83 -12.35 10.81
C SER A 801 4.85 -11.35 10.23
N VAL A 802 6.12 -11.45 10.66
CA VAL A 802 7.17 -10.55 10.14
C VAL A 802 7.46 -10.84 8.68
N LEU A 803 7.52 -12.11 8.24
CA LEU A 803 7.74 -12.48 6.84
C LEU A 803 6.64 -11.93 5.93
N GLU A 804 5.37 -12.15 6.28
CA GLU A 804 4.25 -11.62 5.52
C GLU A 804 4.28 -10.09 5.41
N ARG A 805 4.67 -9.42 6.49
CA ARG A 805 4.74 -7.95 6.56
C ARG A 805 5.95 -7.40 5.82
N SER A 806 7.12 -8.03 5.94
CA SER A 806 8.33 -7.63 5.21
C SER A 806 8.19 -7.84 3.71
N THR A 807 7.58 -8.95 3.28
CA THR A 807 7.31 -9.22 1.86
C THR A 807 6.41 -8.14 1.25
N ARG A 808 5.36 -7.72 1.97
CA ARG A 808 4.48 -6.63 1.52
C ARG A 808 5.19 -5.28 1.44
N VAL A 809 6.07 -4.98 2.40
CA VAL A 809 6.73 -3.66 2.50
C VAL A 809 7.90 -3.51 1.54
N PHE A 810 8.77 -4.51 1.50
CA PHE A 810 10.06 -4.44 0.81
C PHE A 810 10.10 -5.30 -0.46
N GLY A 811 9.16 -6.23 -0.61
CA GLY A 811 9.18 -7.26 -1.65
C GLY A 811 9.85 -8.55 -1.16
N ALA A 812 9.54 -9.66 -1.85
CA ALA A 812 10.05 -11.00 -1.49
C ALA A 812 11.57 -11.12 -1.65
N GLU A 813 12.12 -10.47 -2.67
CA GLU A 813 13.55 -10.54 -3.00
C GLU A 813 14.43 -9.57 -2.20
N PHE A 814 13.84 -8.72 -1.37
CA PHE A 814 14.62 -7.77 -0.58
C PHE A 814 15.53 -8.51 0.42
N PRO A 815 16.81 -8.13 0.58
CA PRO A 815 17.79 -8.90 1.38
C PRO A 815 17.33 -9.17 2.81
N TRP A 816 16.69 -8.22 3.47
CA TRP A 816 16.16 -8.43 4.80
C TRP A 816 14.91 -9.32 4.82
N THR A 817 14.05 -9.29 3.79
CA THR A 817 12.92 -10.23 3.65
C THR A 817 13.44 -11.66 3.46
N LEU A 818 14.48 -11.85 2.66
CA LEU A 818 15.15 -13.16 2.50
C LEU A 818 15.74 -13.67 3.83
N MET A 819 16.27 -12.78 4.67
CA MET A 819 16.73 -13.12 6.02
C MET A 819 15.60 -13.69 6.87
N VAL A 820 14.48 -12.97 6.95
CA VAL A 820 13.30 -13.43 7.70
C VAL A 820 12.76 -14.74 7.14
N ALA A 821 12.74 -14.90 5.80
CA ALA A 821 12.33 -16.14 5.13
C ALA A 821 13.25 -17.32 5.47
N SER A 822 14.58 -17.10 5.54
CA SER A 822 15.54 -18.10 5.97
C SER A 822 15.27 -18.60 7.39
N ASP A 823 15.04 -17.68 8.31
CA ASP A 823 14.78 -18.01 9.71
C ASP A 823 13.39 -18.68 9.89
N TYR A 824 12.40 -18.28 9.09
CA TYR A 824 11.10 -18.93 9.06
C TYR A 824 11.17 -20.36 8.46
N ALA A 825 11.96 -20.59 7.41
CA ALA A 825 12.21 -21.93 6.87
C ALA A 825 12.88 -22.84 7.90
N THR A 826 13.83 -22.32 8.67
CA THR A 826 14.47 -23.05 9.78
C THR A 826 13.44 -23.44 10.84
N TYR A 827 12.53 -22.52 11.21
CA TYR A 827 11.41 -22.83 12.11
C TYR A 827 10.52 -23.95 11.54
N LEU A 828 10.14 -23.87 10.26
CA LEU A 828 9.27 -24.88 9.62
C LEU A 828 9.91 -26.27 9.62
N ARG A 829 11.24 -26.36 9.40
CA ARG A 829 11.98 -27.62 9.51
C ARG A 829 11.90 -28.20 10.94
N GLU A 830 12.04 -27.37 11.99
CA GLU A 830 11.93 -27.81 13.38
C GLU A 830 10.51 -28.15 13.80
N TYR A 831 9.52 -27.46 13.24
CA TYR A 831 8.10 -27.70 13.48
C TYR A 831 7.57 -28.96 12.77
N GLY A 832 8.26 -29.40 11.70
CA GLY A 832 7.91 -30.62 10.95
C GLY A 832 7.28 -30.40 9.58
N ASP A 833 7.09 -29.16 9.12
CA ASP A 833 6.64 -28.85 7.76
C ASP A 833 7.83 -28.76 6.80
N ILE A 834 8.41 -29.95 6.51
CA ILE A 834 9.64 -30.06 5.74
C ILE A 834 9.44 -29.65 4.28
N GLY A 835 8.24 -29.90 3.71
CA GLY A 835 7.92 -29.53 2.32
C GLY A 835 7.98 -28.03 2.09
N GLU A 836 7.30 -27.27 2.93
CA GLU A 836 7.30 -25.81 2.84
C GLU A 836 8.66 -25.22 3.26
N ALA A 837 9.37 -25.82 4.22
CA ALA A 837 10.74 -25.44 4.58
C ALA A 837 11.67 -25.55 3.36
N ARG A 838 11.56 -26.63 2.54
CA ARG A 838 12.36 -26.81 1.32
C ARG A 838 12.06 -25.71 0.30
N ARG A 839 10.80 -25.51 -0.01
CA ARG A 839 10.37 -24.51 -0.99
C ARG A 839 10.93 -23.12 -0.66
N ILE A 840 10.76 -22.69 0.57
CA ILE A 840 11.26 -21.37 1.01
C ILE A 840 12.78 -21.33 1.03
N SER A 841 13.48 -22.40 1.49
CA SER A 841 14.94 -22.44 1.50
C SER A 841 15.55 -22.34 0.10
N GLU A 842 14.96 -23.01 -0.90
CA GLU A 842 15.39 -22.92 -2.30
C GLU A 842 15.19 -21.52 -2.89
N GLU A 843 14.08 -20.85 -2.54
CA GLU A 843 13.83 -19.47 -2.93
C GLU A 843 14.82 -18.49 -2.29
N VAL A 844 15.12 -18.65 -1.01
CA VAL A 844 16.11 -17.84 -0.28
C VAL A 844 17.50 -18.00 -0.86
N VAL A 845 17.94 -19.25 -1.14
CA VAL A 845 19.25 -19.52 -1.76
C VAL A 845 19.36 -18.81 -3.10
N ARG A 846 18.36 -18.96 -3.98
CA ARG A 846 18.34 -18.28 -5.29
C ARG A 846 18.37 -16.75 -5.14
N GLY A 847 17.56 -16.21 -4.24
CA GLY A 847 17.49 -14.77 -4.00
C GLY A 847 18.83 -14.19 -3.55
N TYR A 848 19.48 -14.80 -2.56
CA TYR A 848 20.78 -14.32 -2.09
C TYR A 848 21.89 -14.50 -3.11
N GLN A 849 21.91 -15.61 -3.83
CA GLN A 849 22.92 -15.84 -4.90
C GLN A 849 22.79 -14.82 -6.02
N THR A 850 21.57 -14.45 -6.40
CA THR A 850 21.30 -13.41 -7.41
C THR A 850 21.74 -12.03 -6.96
N GLN A 851 21.45 -11.67 -5.71
CA GLN A 851 21.67 -10.30 -5.22
C GLN A 851 23.08 -10.08 -4.68
N LEU A 852 23.62 -11.05 -3.94
CA LEU A 852 24.90 -10.94 -3.21
C LEU A 852 26.05 -11.68 -3.90
N GLY A 853 25.72 -12.61 -4.80
CA GLY A 853 26.67 -13.53 -5.43
C GLY A 853 26.95 -14.78 -4.60
N LEU A 854 27.58 -15.78 -5.25
CA LEU A 854 27.83 -17.11 -4.67
C LEU A 854 28.80 -17.10 -3.48
N ALA A 855 29.75 -16.17 -3.46
CA ALA A 855 30.80 -16.10 -2.45
C ALA A 855 30.40 -15.33 -1.18
N HIS A 856 29.23 -14.72 -1.14
CA HIS A 856 28.77 -13.98 0.04
C HIS A 856 28.38 -14.93 1.18
N PRO A 857 28.76 -14.67 2.46
CA PRO A 857 28.47 -15.54 3.60
C PRO A 857 26.99 -15.90 3.75
N TYR A 858 26.06 -15.01 3.41
CA TYR A 858 24.63 -15.28 3.49
C TYR A 858 24.17 -16.28 2.42
N SER A 859 24.68 -16.16 1.20
CA SER A 859 24.43 -17.14 0.14
C SER A 859 24.96 -18.52 0.53
N ILE A 860 26.17 -18.57 1.09
CA ILE A 860 26.82 -19.82 1.53
C ILE A 860 26.07 -20.44 2.72
N GLY A 861 25.76 -19.65 3.73
CA GLY A 861 25.12 -20.15 4.96
C GLY A 861 23.71 -20.71 4.70
N THR A 862 22.95 -20.07 3.79
CA THR A 862 21.61 -20.54 3.42
C THR A 862 21.67 -21.84 2.59
N VAL A 863 22.73 -22.09 1.82
CA VAL A 863 22.99 -23.40 1.20
C VAL A 863 23.19 -24.47 2.28
N GLY A 864 23.92 -24.15 3.36
CA GLY A 864 24.06 -25.04 4.52
C GLY A 864 22.73 -25.37 5.21
N ASN A 865 21.86 -24.37 5.37
CA ASN A 865 20.52 -24.55 5.92
C ASN A 865 19.63 -25.43 5.01
N LEU A 866 19.70 -25.27 3.68
CA LEU A 866 19.03 -26.16 2.73
C LEU A 866 19.52 -27.60 2.88
N GLY A 867 20.84 -27.82 3.09
CA GLY A 867 21.39 -29.13 3.38
C GLY A 867 20.78 -29.80 4.63
N LEU A 868 20.47 -29.02 5.69
CA LEU A 868 19.75 -29.52 6.86
C LEU A 868 18.29 -29.91 6.55
N VAL A 869 17.63 -29.22 5.65
CA VAL A 869 16.26 -29.53 5.19
C VAL A 869 16.27 -30.82 4.36
N LEU A 870 17.19 -30.97 3.41
CA LEU A 870 17.34 -32.18 2.61
C LEU A 870 17.69 -33.42 3.47
N ARG A 871 18.52 -33.23 4.51
CA ARG A 871 18.78 -34.30 5.49
C ARG A 871 17.48 -34.74 6.19
N ALA A 872 16.64 -33.81 6.58
CA ALA A 872 15.36 -34.13 7.21
C ALA A 872 14.41 -34.89 6.28
N GLN A 873 14.53 -34.71 4.96
CA GLN A 873 13.81 -35.46 3.92
C GLN A 873 14.43 -36.83 3.62
N GLY A 874 15.65 -37.12 4.12
CA GLY A 874 16.35 -38.37 3.84
C GLY A 874 17.27 -38.32 2.64
N GLU A 875 17.46 -37.19 1.97
CA GLU A 875 18.36 -37.00 0.80
C GLU A 875 19.80 -36.80 1.26
N ARG A 876 20.41 -37.90 1.80
CA ARG A 876 21.67 -37.86 2.56
C ARG A 876 22.87 -37.41 1.72
N VAL A 877 22.97 -37.86 0.47
CA VAL A 877 24.13 -37.57 -0.40
C VAL A 877 24.14 -36.11 -0.83
N GLU A 878 22.98 -35.58 -1.25
CA GLU A 878 22.87 -34.19 -1.65
C GLU A 878 23.06 -33.24 -0.46
N ALA A 879 22.50 -33.60 0.70
CA ALA A 879 22.73 -32.91 1.97
C ALA A 879 24.21 -32.83 2.36
N LEU A 880 24.98 -33.90 2.17
CA LEU A 880 26.45 -33.90 2.39
C LEU A 880 27.15 -32.94 1.44
N ASN A 881 26.81 -32.99 0.13
CA ASN A 881 27.42 -32.12 -0.88
C ASN A 881 27.20 -30.63 -0.52
N LEU A 882 25.98 -30.26 -0.14
CA LEU A 882 25.66 -28.88 0.25
C LEU A 882 26.37 -28.46 1.57
N ALA A 883 26.48 -29.37 2.54
CA ALA A 883 27.18 -29.09 3.78
C ALA A 883 28.71 -28.89 3.57
N GLU A 884 29.34 -29.70 2.73
CA GLU A 884 30.75 -29.53 2.35
C GLU A 884 30.97 -28.24 1.54
N GLN A 885 30.12 -27.97 0.59
CA GLN A 885 30.14 -26.71 -0.15
C GLN A 885 30.03 -25.48 0.80
N ALA A 886 29.09 -25.53 1.75
CA ALA A 886 28.93 -24.47 2.72
C ALA A 886 30.15 -24.32 3.64
N LEU A 887 30.75 -25.43 4.10
CA LEU A 887 31.95 -25.39 4.94
C LEU A 887 33.16 -24.79 4.20
N VAL A 888 33.45 -25.27 2.98
CA VAL A 888 34.54 -24.75 2.15
C VAL A 888 34.33 -23.26 1.83
N GLY A 889 33.15 -22.92 1.37
CA GLY A 889 32.78 -21.53 1.06
C GLY A 889 32.92 -20.61 2.29
N MET A 890 32.42 -21.03 3.45
CA MET A 890 32.43 -20.19 4.67
C MET A 890 33.85 -20.00 5.19
N ARG A 891 34.71 -21.04 5.12
CA ARG A 891 36.15 -20.92 5.42
C ARG A 891 36.82 -19.85 4.56
N GLY A 892 36.54 -19.84 3.27
CA GLY A 892 37.05 -18.81 2.36
C GLY A 892 36.49 -17.41 2.58
N ALA A 893 35.24 -17.31 2.97
CA ALA A 893 34.57 -16.00 3.11
C ALA A 893 34.89 -15.27 4.44
N VAL A 894 34.91 -15.99 5.58
CA VAL A 894 35.04 -15.37 6.92
C VAL A 894 36.14 -15.99 7.79
N GLY A 895 36.80 -17.07 7.30
CA GLY A 895 37.91 -17.76 7.98
C GLY A 895 37.47 -18.92 8.86
N ASP A 896 38.47 -19.76 9.29
CA ASP A 896 38.23 -21.01 10.00
C ASP A 896 37.61 -20.83 11.40
N ARG A 897 37.97 -19.74 12.08
CA ARG A 897 37.56 -19.46 13.46
C ARG A 897 36.28 -18.66 13.60
N HIS A 898 35.64 -18.32 12.50
CA HIS A 898 34.36 -17.58 12.57
C HIS A 898 33.23 -18.48 13.07
N PRO A 899 32.33 -18.02 13.96
CA PRO A 899 31.22 -18.82 14.47
C PRO A 899 30.36 -19.47 13.38
N TRP A 900 30.14 -18.79 12.24
CA TRP A 900 29.42 -19.35 11.11
C TRP A 900 30.15 -20.54 10.47
N THR A 901 31.49 -20.47 10.36
CA THR A 901 32.31 -21.58 9.86
C THR A 901 32.25 -22.78 10.80
N LEU A 902 32.32 -22.52 12.11
CA LEU A 902 32.21 -23.57 13.14
C LEU A 902 30.82 -24.24 13.11
N GLY A 903 29.74 -23.47 12.87
CA GLY A 903 28.41 -24.02 12.66
C GLY A 903 28.30 -24.88 11.41
N CYS A 904 28.87 -24.45 10.27
CA CYS A 904 28.97 -25.26 9.06
C CYS A 904 29.78 -26.54 9.30
N ALA A 905 30.90 -26.47 10.03
CA ALA A 905 31.71 -27.63 10.36
C ALA A 905 30.95 -28.66 11.23
N LEU A 906 30.20 -28.18 12.25
CA LEU A 906 29.33 -29.03 13.06
C LEU A 906 28.28 -29.76 12.23
N ASN A 907 27.68 -29.09 11.22
CA ASN A 907 26.75 -29.72 10.31
C ASN A 907 27.44 -30.74 9.37
N ALA A 908 28.60 -30.42 8.81
CA ALA A 908 29.37 -31.31 7.92
C ALA A 908 29.77 -32.59 8.64
N THR A 909 30.21 -32.52 9.91
CA THR A 909 30.51 -33.75 10.70
C THR A 909 29.29 -34.65 10.78
N GLY A 910 28.09 -34.09 10.98
CA GLY A 910 26.85 -34.86 11.03
C GLY A 910 26.51 -35.56 9.73
N HIS A 911 26.73 -34.91 8.60
CA HIS A 911 26.48 -35.48 7.29
C HIS A 911 27.51 -36.55 6.94
N ARG A 912 28.81 -36.35 7.26
CA ARG A 912 29.88 -37.36 7.11
C ARG A 912 29.56 -38.64 7.91
N ASN A 913 29.13 -38.47 9.15
CA ASN A 913 28.78 -39.62 9.99
C ASN A 913 27.62 -40.44 9.39
N ILE A 914 26.53 -39.78 8.98
CA ILE A 914 25.35 -40.45 8.40
C ILE A 914 25.66 -41.17 7.07
N THR A 915 26.65 -40.70 6.34
CA THR A 915 27.10 -41.28 5.05
C THR A 915 28.22 -42.28 5.19
N GLY A 916 28.68 -42.58 6.44
CA GLY A 916 29.67 -43.61 6.74
C GLY A 916 31.13 -43.15 6.75
N HIS A 917 31.39 -41.82 6.64
CA HIS A 917 32.74 -41.25 6.72
C HIS A 917 33.12 -40.97 8.19
N PHE A 918 33.21 -42.05 9.01
CA PHE A 918 33.29 -41.94 10.46
C PHE A 918 34.57 -41.31 10.96
N GLU A 919 35.74 -41.73 10.46
CA GLU A 919 37.06 -41.20 10.86
C GLU A 919 37.18 -39.70 10.56
N ASP A 920 36.72 -39.27 9.36
CA ASP A 920 36.74 -37.89 8.95
C ASP A 920 35.77 -37.04 9.79
N ALA A 921 34.63 -37.63 10.22
CA ALA A 921 33.69 -36.99 11.11
C ALA A 921 34.32 -36.74 12.48
N VAL A 922 35.00 -37.74 13.08
CA VAL A 922 35.65 -37.58 14.38
C VAL A 922 36.75 -36.52 14.34
N SER A 923 37.61 -36.57 13.29
CA SER A 923 38.68 -35.59 13.12
C SER A 923 38.14 -34.15 13.07
N LEU A 924 37.14 -33.92 12.20
CA LEU A 924 36.52 -32.58 12.09
C LEU A 924 35.75 -32.18 13.35
N SER A 925 35.09 -33.12 14.07
CA SER A 925 34.38 -32.82 15.31
C SER A 925 35.33 -32.37 16.41
N ARG A 926 36.51 -33.03 16.55
CA ARG A 926 37.54 -32.61 17.51
C ARG A 926 38.10 -31.22 17.16
N GLU A 927 38.30 -30.90 15.89
CA GLU A 927 38.71 -29.56 15.44
C GLU A 927 37.61 -28.52 15.75
N THR A 928 36.35 -28.81 15.41
CA THR A 928 35.21 -27.95 15.64
C THR A 928 34.99 -27.64 17.12
N LEU A 929 35.06 -28.64 18.00
CA LEU A 929 34.91 -28.44 19.45
C LEU A 929 36.00 -27.49 19.97
N ARG A 930 37.27 -27.75 19.63
CA ARG A 930 38.38 -26.85 20.03
C ARG A 930 38.20 -25.42 19.54
N GLY A 931 37.73 -25.26 18.28
CA GLY A 931 37.42 -23.95 17.72
C GLY A 931 36.31 -23.24 18.49
N CYS A 932 35.20 -23.94 18.76
CA CYS A 932 34.08 -23.39 19.55
C CYS A 932 34.50 -22.99 20.97
N GLU A 933 35.30 -23.80 21.68
CA GLU A 933 35.83 -23.48 23.03
C GLU A 933 36.68 -22.19 23.04
N GLN A 934 37.53 -22.04 21.99
CA GLN A 934 38.41 -20.86 21.88
C GLN A 934 37.64 -19.56 21.52
N VAL A 935 36.64 -19.65 20.69
CA VAL A 935 35.94 -18.46 20.13
C VAL A 935 34.72 -18.08 20.96
N LEU A 936 33.91 -19.06 21.36
CA LEU A 936 32.61 -18.85 22.00
C LEU A 936 32.67 -19.13 23.52
N GLY A 937 33.68 -19.85 23.96
CA GLY A 937 33.81 -20.30 25.34
C GLY A 937 33.17 -21.68 25.62
N PRO A 938 33.53 -22.32 26.75
CA PRO A 938 33.12 -23.71 27.02
C PRO A 938 31.63 -23.87 27.33
N ASP A 939 30.99 -22.84 27.83
CA ASP A 939 29.56 -22.88 28.21
C ASP A 939 28.61 -22.41 27.13
N HIS A 940 29.13 -22.03 25.93
CA HIS A 940 28.27 -21.57 24.84
C HIS A 940 27.45 -22.74 24.27
N PRO A 941 26.14 -22.58 23.97
CA PRO A 941 25.28 -23.66 23.47
C PRO A 941 25.80 -24.37 22.22
N MET A 942 26.49 -23.67 21.30
CA MET A 942 27.13 -24.29 20.13
C MET A 942 28.31 -25.16 20.54
N THR A 943 29.12 -24.72 21.52
CA THR A 943 30.25 -25.52 22.04
C THR A 943 29.75 -26.80 22.69
N LEU A 944 28.70 -26.70 23.49
CA LEU A 944 28.06 -27.86 24.12
C LEU A 944 27.44 -28.81 23.09
N SER A 945 26.85 -28.26 22.03
CA SER A 945 26.33 -29.04 20.88
C SER A 945 27.47 -29.75 20.13
N ALA A 946 28.61 -29.08 19.91
CA ALA A 946 29.80 -29.70 19.29
C ALA A 946 30.37 -30.84 20.16
N GLN A 947 30.33 -30.67 21.50
CA GLN A 947 30.75 -31.72 22.45
C GLN A 947 29.84 -32.95 22.38
N ILE A 948 28.54 -32.80 22.30
CA ILE A 948 27.56 -33.89 22.11
C ILE A 948 27.73 -34.54 20.72
N ALA A 949 28.01 -33.74 19.69
CA ALA A 949 28.25 -34.25 18.33
C ALA A 949 29.52 -35.11 18.30
N LEU A 950 30.59 -34.66 18.95
CA LEU A 950 31.80 -35.45 19.06
C LEU A 950 31.56 -36.80 19.79
N ALA A 951 30.79 -36.82 20.85
CA ALA A 951 30.40 -38.05 21.54
C ALA A 951 29.68 -39.04 20.57
N ALA A 952 28.77 -38.53 19.75
CA ALA A 952 28.07 -39.36 18.74
C ALA A 952 29.03 -39.91 17.65
N ASP A 953 30.02 -39.13 17.21
CA ASP A 953 31.01 -39.55 16.23
C ASP A 953 31.98 -40.58 16.80
N LEU A 954 32.44 -40.41 18.03
CA LEU A 954 33.30 -41.36 18.74
C LEU A 954 32.64 -42.74 18.92
N ARG A 955 31.32 -42.79 19.17
CA ARG A 955 30.58 -44.06 19.17
C ARG A 955 30.59 -44.76 17.84
N SER A 956 30.56 -44.03 16.76
CA SER A 956 30.54 -44.58 15.39
C SER A 956 31.89 -45.31 15.06
N VAL A 957 33.00 -44.92 15.70
CA VAL A 957 34.31 -45.55 15.61
C VAL A 957 34.62 -46.44 16.83
N ARG A 958 33.66 -46.74 17.71
CA ARG A 958 33.73 -47.59 18.89
C ARG A 958 34.68 -47.08 20.01
N GLU A 959 34.89 -45.76 20.09
CA GLU A 959 35.62 -45.11 21.18
C GLU A 959 34.65 -44.78 22.34
N ASP A 960 33.93 -45.78 22.86
CA ASP A 960 32.78 -45.61 23.75
C ASP A 960 33.12 -44.93 25.07
N THR A 961 34.30 -45.15 25.65
CA THR A 961 34.75 -44.57 26.92
C THR A 961 34.90 -43.02 26.80
N GLU A 962 35.53 -42.56 25.70
CA GLU A 962 35.71 -41.14 25.44
C GLU A 962 34.37 -40.49 25.09
N ALA A 963 33.56 -41.21 24.28
CA ALA A 963 32.21 -40.78 23.94
C ALA A 963 31.35 -40.51 25.16
N GLN A 964 31.32 -41.45 26.12
CA GLN A 964 30.56 -41.31 27.37
C GLN A 964 31.02 -40.09 28.20
N LYS A 965 32.32 -39.88 28.27
CA LYS A 965 32.89 -38.73 28.98
C LYS A 965 32.42 -37.40 28.39
N HIS A 966 32.44 -37.27 27.05
CA HIS A 966 31.99 -36.05 26.39
C HIS A 966 30.49 -35.87 26.50
N GLU A 967 29.72 -36.94 26.45
CA GLU A 967 28.25 -36.89 26.58
C GLU A 967 27.84 -36.45 28.00
N ASP A 968 28.38 -37.09 29.05
CA ASP A 968 28.04 -36.74 30.42
C ASP A 968 28.41 -35.29 30.76
N ALA A 969 29.59 -34.84 30.34
CA ALA A 969 30.04 -33.48 30.52
C ALA A 969 29.17 -32.47 29.77
N GLY A 970 28.86 -32.74 28.49
CA GLY A 970 28.02 -31.90 27.65
C GLY A 970 26.59 -31.82 28.15
N LEU A 971 25.97 -32.96 28.53
CA LEU A 971 24.61 -32.99 29.06
C LEU A 971 24.49 -32.27 30.41
N LYS A 972 25.49 -32.44 31.32
CA LYS A 972 25.55 -31.70 32.59
C LYS A 972 25.63 -30.18 32.32
N ALA A 973 26.48 -29.76 31.40
CA ALA A 973 26.66 -28.37 31.06
C ALA A 973 25.43 -27.78 30.37
N LEU A 974 24.80 -28.49 29.42
CA LEU A 974 23.53 -28.08 28.78
C LEU A 974 22.41 -27.90 29.83
N THR A 975 22.31 -28.85 30.79
CA THR A 975 21.32 -28.77 31.87
C THR A 975 21.51 -27.54 32.73
N ARG A 976 22.76 -27.19 33.02
CA ARG A 976 23.10 -25.99 33.82
C ARG A 976 22.82 -24.71 33.06
N THR A 977 23.23 -24.65 31.78
CA THR A 977 23.20 -23.42 30.97
C THR A 977 21.80 -23.11 30.39
N LEU A 978 21.14 -24.09 29.83
CA LEU A 978 19.85 -23.93 29.14
C LEU A 978 18.66 -24.42 29.98
N GLY A 979 18.89 -25.33 30.90
CA GLY A 979 17.87 -25.98 31.71
C GLY A 979 17.49 -27.38 31.23
N PRO A 980 16.87 -28.20 32.10
CA PRO A 980 16.63 -29.63 31.84
C PRO A 980 15.55 -29.88 30.77
N GLN A 981 14.68 -28.92 30.52
CA GLN A 981 13.56 -29.01 29.57
C GLN A 981 13.86 -28.34 28.22
N HIS A 982 15.02 -27.70 28.09
CA HIS A 982 15.38 -27.04 26.81
C HIS A 982 15.56 -28.05 25.69
N VAL A 983 15.14 -27.73 24.48
CA VAL A 983 15.14 -28.64 23.31
C VAL A 983 16.52 -29.28 23.07
N HIS A 984 17.63 -28.51 23.19
CA HIS A 984 18.99 -29.06 23.07
C HIS A 984 19.33 -30.05 24.17
N THR A 985 18.91 -29.80 25.42
CA THR A 985 19.14 -30.67 26.56
C THR A 985 18.34 -31.97 26.43
N VAL A 986 17.08 -31.87 26.03
CA VAL A 986 16.21 -33.04 25.79
C VAL A 986 16.73 -33.86 24.63
N SER A 987 17.11 -33.24 23.51
CA SER A 987 17.67 -33.88 22.34
C SER A 987 19.00 -34.64 22.68
N ALA A 988 19.88 -33.99 23.43
CA ALA A 988 21.13 -34.61 23.89
C ALA A 988 20.88 -35.84 24.79
N ARG A 989 19.87 -35.77 25.71
CA ARG A 989 19.47 -36.90 26.55
C ARG A 989 18.92 -38.07 25.75
N GLN A 990 18.27 -37.78 24.60
CA GLN A 990 17.77 -38.79 23.67
C GLN A 990 18.86 -39.29 22.71
N GLN A 991 20.09 -38.84 22.89
CA GLN A 991 21.24 -39.13 22.04
C GLN A 991 21.05 -38.71 20.57
N ASN A 992 20.17 -37.73 20.33
CA ASN A 992 20.05 -37.17 19.01
C ASN A 992 21.23 -36.27 18.71
N ARG A 993 21.79 -36.44 17.50
CA ARG A 993 22.91 -35.63 17.06
C ARG A 993 22.53 -34.17 16.82
N PRO A 994 23.19 -33.18 17.44
CA PRO A 994 22.95 -31.77 17.25
C PRO A 994 23.35 -31.28 15.87
N TYR A 995 22.74 -30.19 15.47
CA TYR A 995 23.07 -29.38 14.29
C TYR A 995 23.06 -27.91 14.67
N TRP A 996 23.55 -27.03 13.79
CA TRP A 996 23.54 -25.58 14.02
C TRP A 996 23.11 -24.81 12.78
N ASP A 997 22.02 -24.06 12.88
CA ASP A 997 21.54 -23.27 11.78
C ASP A 997 22.39 -22.02 11.58
N PHE A 998 22.63 -21.70 10.33
CA PHE A 998 23.12 -20.38 9.95
C PHE A 998 22.03 -19.35 10.16
N GLU A 999 22.30 -18.32 10.93
CA GLU A 999 21.39 -17.18 11.17
C GLU A 999 22.02 -15.90 10.59
N PRO A 1000 21.49 -15.36 9.46
CA PRO A 1000 21.93 -14.08 8.94
C PRO A 1000 21.65 -12.98 9.97
N GLN A 1001 22.50 -11.95 10.02
CA GLN A 1001 22.36 -10.86 10.99
C GLN A 1001 21.90 -9.59 10.27
N PRO A 1002 20.85 -8.85 10.78
CA PRO A 1002 20.30 -7.67 10.15
C PRO A 1002 21.22 -6.45 10.22
#